data_8ac5624b11e97d977a67394cbcb10163
#
_entry.id   8ac5624b11e97d977a67394cbcb10163
#
_cell.length_a   1.000
_cell.length_b   1.000
_cell.length_c   1.000
_cell.angle_alpha   90.00
_cell.angle_beta   90.00
_cell.angle_gamma   90.00
#
_symmetry.space_group_name_H-M   'P 1'
#
loop_
_entity.id
_entity.type
_entity.pdbx_description
1 polymer ?
#
loop_
_entity_poly.entity_id
_entity_poly.type
_entity_poly.pdbx_seq_one_letter_code
_entity_poly.pdbx_strand_id
1 'polypeptide(L)'
;MKNLLLTITAISFILWGWGDVANAQTGSDFMQATKKADVDIVFDVNAPGKEYRVNWGMDAAWDWSYNVYRGVGHIGKGNFATGRVSFQPNDLVTDNGDGTYTLTARQQKKLKARCDLIKLTGTTEVNINCDHEALFCKVDANGDKVGEEKDNTGVNNYQGKPEEWYKLIKASVAYVKKQGLKVISISPFNEPDYADWQQWNAKKGEKRGMQDFLDIAKMLKADSYFDGIRICGGNTLNDDRALDWYNFLKESLDEGNTHQLAGDLAHYADFFTTVKADGKVATADELHNVGEAIVGANYGMENGIWWGFDSKARGQFCIDSNEGVRIGYGENRSAWTDGAVYRNEVTGEVHGYLGSSERQAKTSSFAFISKGKDVYFNGYGPTRAYVYDVPGGTGYQIGQINAERLFDITWGEDVAPFEVNGTYQIMNMSSKKLLTMNGNNATTDSRKSSGTTQQWNVYPSYTDGDCSYWFFDNTGNTKMHLNSKLDWGNLATIFTSSAEIIVYATGENHPMEEQWYVKYAQNGAFYIINRLTNKYLYCGSATAGALVTSKNPPASDAKPSELNKYLWRFLPTDVKIPTATVMNAPQAPTNLTAKQRVGSVELSWTASTDEDVISYTILRAEAPATEGAAAEYNTIGRNITGTTFIDNTAIEGTKYLYKVQAVDEHYNRSEASEVLGAALLTEKALVAQLQFDNDLKDNSANALNASYYGNAAYGALCKSGEKSLKMDGKSYAMIPYSALQQDEITLAMWVRWGNGDNWQRVFDFGTGTDQYMFFTPNNGSEMRFVMKNGSDEQILTNGKKMTANVWKHLAITLKPVGGKVEAILYLDGEKVAESSEFTIKPSDIAPSLCYIGRSMFAADPFFTGYVDDVRIYNYALSADEVTGIMNDLDAVSKDMKDIYEETSSTAINAPRATGADDGTWYDLNGHRAQESNKGILIRQGKKVFKK
;
A
#
# COMPACT_ATOMS: atom_id res chain seq x y z
N MET A 1 -3.74 -41.58 -23.03
CA MET A 1 -4.73 -42.25 -22.20
C MET A 1 -4.20 -42.31 -20.78
N LYS A 2 -4.70 -41.46 -19.96
CA LYS A 2 -5.09 -41.57 -18.55
C LYS A 2 -5.22 -40.16 -18.00
N ASN A 3 -6.44 -39.84 -17.69
CA ASN A 3 -6.88 -38.64 -17.01
C ASN A 3 -6.12 -38.47 -15.70
N LEU A 4 -5.52 -37.32 -15.51
CA LEU A 4 -5.22 -36.84 -14.20
C LEU A 4 -6.22 -35.71 -13.93
N LEU A 5 -7.23 -36.03 -13.14
CA LEU A 5 -8.11 -35.07 -12.51
C LEU A 5 -7.24 -34.12 -11.67
N LEU A 6 -7.06 -32.87 -12.10
CA LEU A 6 -6.70 -31.80 -11.20
C LEU A 6 -7.93 -31.47 -10.37
N THR A 7 -7.89 -31.90 -9.13
CA THR A 7 -8.79 -31.38 -8.10
C THR A 7 -8.37 -29.94 -7.85
N ILE A 8 -9.05 -29.00 -8.47
CA ILE A 8 -9.03 -27.61 -8.08
C ILE A 8 -9.69 -27.56 -6.72
N THR A 9 -8.88 -27.54 -5.68
CA THR A 9 -9.35 -27.07 -4.37
C THR A 9 -9.62 -25.58 -4.56
N ALA A 10 -10.88 -25.26 -4.81
CA ALA A 10 -11.38 -23.92 -4.64
C ALA A 10 -11.03 -23.51 -3.21
N ILE A 11 -10.00 -22.69 -3.05
CA ILE A 11 -9.86 -21.88 -1.87
C ILE A 11 -11.05 -20.93 -1.93
N SER A 12 -12.05 -21.28 -1.16
CA SER A 12 -13.13 -20.37 -0.84
C SER A 12 -12.48 -19.17 -0.16
N PHE A 13 -12.15 -18.15 -0.94
CA PHE A 13 -12.13 -16.81 -0.41
C PHE A 13 -13.52 -16.61 0.16
N ILE A 14 -13.62 -16.65 1.47
CA ILE A 14 -14.78 -16.15 2.17
C ILE A 14 -14.87 -14.71 1.70
N LEU A 15 -15.81 -14.46 0.80
CA LEU A 15 -16.38 -13.15 0.58
C LEU A 15 -16.95 -12.73 1.95
N TRP A 16 -16.13 -12.11 2.74
CA TRP A 16 -16.60 -11.32 3.85
C TRP A 16 -17.39 -10.21 3.18
N GLY A 17 -18.69 -10.34 3.31
CA GLY A 17 -19.59 -9.32 2.85
C GLY A 17 -19.12 -7.98 3.42
N TRP A 18 -18.81 -7.08 2.56
CA TRP A 18 -18.75 -5.66 2.81
C TRP A 18 -20.19 -5.22 3.08
N GLY A 19 -20.69 -5.65 4.25
CA GLY A 19 -21.92 -5.12 4.82
C GLY A 19 -21.58 -3.76 5.40
N ASP A 20 -22.20 -2.74 4.85
CA ASP A 20 -22.30 -1.40 5.40
C ASP A 20 -21.02 -0.56 5.46
N VAL A 21 -20.34 -0.35 4.31
CA VAL A 21 -19.42 0.79 4.13
C VAL A 21 -20.21 2.12 4.00
N ALA A 22 -21.53 2.07 4.08
CA ALA A 22 -22.38 3.26 4.01
C ALA A 22 -22.25 4.21 5.21
N ASN A 23 -21.42 3.90 6.21
CA ASN A 23 -21.23 4.70 7.42
C ASN A 23 -19.77 4.88 7.85
N ALA A 24 -18.82 4.94 6.92
CA ALA A 24 -17.49 5.46 7.22
C ALA A 24 -17.61 6.97 7.53
N GLN A 25 -18.23 7.31 8.63
CA GLN A 25 -18.47 8.69 9.05
C GLN A 25 -17.31 9.29 9.84
N THR A 26 -16.33 8.47 10.21
CA THR A 26 -15.26 8.90 11.11
C THR A 26 -13.94 8.32 10.69
N GLY A 27 -12.86 9.04 10.89
CA GLY A 27 -11.51 8.56 10.73
C GLY A 27 -11.12 7.40 11.66
N SER A 28 -12.08 6.72 12.28
CA SER A 28 -11.87 5.60 13.21
C SER A 28 -11.96 4.22 12.57
N ASP A 29 -12.41 4.10 11.32
CA ASP A 29 -12.44 2.82 10.61
C ASP A 29 -11.09 2.52 9.94
N PHE A 30 -10.07 2.38 10.78
CA PHE A 30 -8.69 2.37 10.34
C PHE A 30 -8.22 1.11 9.68
N MET A 31 -8.82 0.00 9.98
CA MET A 31 -8.23 -1.28 9.62
C MET A 31 -9.27 -2.28 9.17
N GLN A 32 -9.11 -2.75 7.96
CA GLN A 32 -9.90 -3.86 7.43
C GLN A 32 -9.24 -5.22 7.65
N ALA A 33 -8.03 -5.26 8.21
CA ALA A 33 -7.35 -6.50 8.47
C ALA A 33 -7.90 -7.19 9.72
N THR A 34 -8.22 -8.47 9.58
CA THR A 34 -8.66 -9.33 10.68
C THR A 34 -7.51 -9.86 11.53
N LYS A 35 -6.26 -9.58 11.13
CA LYS A 35 -5.04 -10.02 11.81
C LYS A 35 -4.11 -8.83 12.05
N LYS A 36 -3.21 -8.99 12.99
CA LYS A 36 -2.11 -8.07 13.23
C LYS A 36 -1.19 -8.04 12.00
N ALA A 37 -0.71 -6.88 11.62
CA ALA A 37 0.34 -6.77 10.62
C ALA A 37 1.65 -7.35 11.14
N ASP A 38 2.41 -7.97 10.25
CA ASP A 38 3.73 -8.52 10.58
C ASP A 38 4.78 -7.41 10.72
N VAL A 39 4.58 -6.30 9.98
CA VAL A 39 5.50 -5.16 9.95
C VAL A 39 4.72 -3.85 9.97
N ASP A 40 5.17 -2.90 10.78
CA ASP A 40 4.67 -1.54 10.79
C ASP A 40 5.63 -0.61 10.04
N ILE A 41 5.10 0.13 9.05
CA ILE A 41 5.80 1.19 8.33
C ILE A 41 5.26 2.53 8.82
N VAL A 42 5.93 3.09 9.81
CA VAL A 42 5.55 4.38 10.39
C VAL A 42 6.17 5.51 9.57
N PHE A 43 5.38 6.49 9.18
CA PHE A 43 5.85 7.63 8.38
C PHE A 43 5.17 8.94 8.81
N ASP A 44 5.85 10.05 8.54
CA ASP A 44 5.31 11.40 8.64
C ASP A 44 5.52 12.08 7.28
N VAL A 45 4.43 12.53 6.67
CA VAL A 45 4.48 13.17 5.35
C VAL A 45 5.32 14.45 5.33
N ASN A 46 5.56 15.08 6.50
CA ASN A 46 6.35 16.29 6.68
C ASN A 46 7.77 16.01 7.19
N ALA A 47 8.13 14.74 7.44
CA ALA A 47 9.48 14.41 7.91
C ALA A 47 10.55 14.83 6.89
N PRO A 48 11.74 15.25 7.33
CA PRO A 48 12.84 15.58 6.40
C PRO A 48 13.26 14.37 5.56
N GLY A 49 13.02 13.15 6.05
CA GLY A 49 13.35 11.93 5.34
C GLY A 49 14.85 11.68 5.17
N LYS A 50 15.18 10.67 4.40
CA LYS A 50 16.56 10.29 4.06
C LYS A 50 16.69 10.01 2.57
N GLU A 51 17.72 10.54 1.95
CA GLU A 51 18.03 10.28 0.55
C GLU A 51 18.65 8.89 0.35
N TYR A 52 18.22 8.22 -0.69
CA TYR A 52 18.77 6.95 -1.17
C TYR A 52 18.86 7.03 -2.69
N ARG A 53 19.96 7.53 -3.19
CA ARG A 53 20.19 7.71 -4.64
C ARG A 53 20.76 6.43 -5.23
N VAL A 54 20.18 5.96 -6.32
CA VAL A 54 20.61 4.79 -7.07
C VAL A 54 20.72 5.15 -8.55
N ASN A 55 21.79 4.72 -9.19
CA ASN A 55 21.95 4.82 -10.64
C ASN A 55 21.11 3.74 -11.31
N TRP A 56 19.93 4.10 -11.78
CA TRP A 56 19.02 3.15 -12.41
C TRP A 56 19.44 2.83 -13.84
N GLY A 57 19.42 1.56 -14.17
CA GLY A 57 19.79 1.03 -15.46
C GLY A 57 18.72 0.14 -16.09
N MET A 58 18.93 -0.18 -17.37
CA MET A 58 18.08 -1.07 -18.15
C MET A 58 18.87 -2.24 -18.71
N ASP A 59 18.38 -3.45 -18.48
CA ASP A 59 18.98 -4.66 -19.06
C ASP A 59 18.53 -4.88 -20.50
N ALA A 60 19.49 -5.16 -21.38
CA ALA A 60 19.30 -5.65 -22.71
C ALA A 60 20.14 -6.91 -22.99
N ALA A 61 20.42 -7.70 -21.95
CA ALA A 61 21.09 -8.99 -22.09
C ALA A 61 20.30 -9.92 -23.02
N TRP A 62 18.98 -9.86 -22.91
CA TRP A 62 18.04 -10.45 -23.87
C TRP A 62 17.56 -9.36 -24.83
N ASP A 63 17.43 -9.66 -26.11
CA ASP A 63 17.01 -8.67 -27.12
C ASP A 63 15.49 -8.45 -27.16
N TRP A 64 14.89 -8.28 -25.96
CA TRP A 64 13.46 -8.01 -25.76
C TRP A 64 13.17 -6.51 -25.83
N SER A 65 12.90 -6.03 -27.01
CA SER A 65 12.70 -4.60 -27.24
C SER A 65 11.53 -4.00 -26.45
N TYR A 66 10.48 -4.77 -26.16
CA TYR A 66 9.34 -4.25 -25.45
C TYR A 66 9.66 -3.87 -24.00
N ASN A 67 10.56 -4.57 -23.30
CA ASN A 67 11.02 -4.21 -21.97
C ASN A 67 11.70 -2.83 -21.95
N VAL A 68 12.53 -2.56 -22.94
CA VAL A 68 13.20 -1.27 -23.10
C VAL A 68 12.19 -0.15 -23.35
N TYR A 69 11.22 -0.38 -24.24
CA TYR A 69 10.15 0.60 -24.48
C TYR A 69 9.31 0.88 -23.22
N ARG A 70 9.01 -0.15 -22.45
CA ARG A 70 8.29 0.00 -21.17
C ARG A 70 9.09 0.81 -20.18
N GLY A 71 10.37 0.50 -19.99
CA GLY A 71 11.24 1.28 -19.13
C GLY A 71 11.29 2.76 -19.52
N VAL A 72 11.45 3.04 -20.83
CA VAL A 72 11.40 4.42 -21.34
C VAL A 72 10.03 5.06 -21.10
N GLY A 73 8.94 4.30 -21.22
CA GLY A 73 7.58 4.78 -20.88
C GLY A 73 7.41 5.13 -19.40
N HIS A 74 8.06 4.39 -18.51
CA HIS A 74 7.94 4.58 -17.06
C HIS A 74 8.78 5.73 -16.52
N ILE A 75 10.06 5.80 -16.88
CA ILE A 75 10.99 6.77 -16.26
C ILE A 75 11.51 7.83 -17.23
N GLY A 76 11.17 7.73 -18.50
CA GLY A 76 11.56 8.70 -19.52
C GLY A 76 12.89 8.41 -20.18
N LYS A 77 12.99 8.81 -21.46
CA LYS A 77 14.23 8.72 -22.21
C LYS A 77 15.28 9.70 -21.65
N GLY A 78 16.49 9.20 -21.43
CA GLY A 78 17.60 9.98 -20.88
C GLY A 78 17.73 9.91 -19.37
N ASN A 79 16.79 9.26 -18.67
CA ASN A 79 16.81 9.11 -17.21
C ASN A 79 17.45 7.79 -16.73
N PHE A 80 18.03 7.02 -17.65
CA PHE A 80 18.80 5.83 -17.34
C PHE A 80 20.28 6.20 -17.21
N ALA A 81 20.89 5.85 -16.07
CA ALA A 81 22.31 6.08 -15.84
C ALA A 81 23.17 5.11 -16.64
N THR A 82 22.72 3.86 -16.81
CA THR A 82 23.49 2.82 -17.49
C THR A 82 22.61 1.81 -18.21
N GLY A 83 23.20 1.03 -19.10
CA GLY A 83 22.59 -0.15 -19.69
C GLY A 83 23.42 -1.39 -19.42
N ARG A 84 22.81 -2.57 -19.48
CA ARG A 84 23.53 -3.85 -19.47
C ARG A 84 23.42 -4.50 -20.83
N VAL A 85 24.56 -4.84 -21.43
CA VAL A 85 24.63 -5.58 -22.70
C VAL A 85 25.48 -6.83 -22.53
N SER A 86 25.08 -7.92 -23.15
CA SER A 86 25.74 -9.21 -22.95
C SER A 86 26.48 -9.69 -24.18
N PHE A 87 27.66 -10.22 -23.96
CA PHE A 87 28.42 -10.98 -24.95
C PHE A 87 28.23 -12.48 -24.72
N GLN A 88 28.57 -13.28 -25.74
CA GLN A 88 28.28 -14.71 -25.73
C GLN A 88 29.55 -15.56 -25.94
N PRO A 89 29.78 -16.56 -25.06
CA PRO A 89 30.98 -17.41 -25.15
C PRO A 89 30.79 -18.63 -26.07
N ASN A 90 30.18 -18.46 -27.25
CA ASN A 90 29.83 -19.56 -28.14
C ASN A 90 30.84 -19.81 -29.26
N ASP A 91 31.48 -18.78 -29.76
CA ASP A 91 32.49 -18.90 -30.83
C ASP A 91 33.83 -18.32 -30.40
N LEU A 92 34.91 -18.96 -30.79
CA LEU A 92 36.26 -18.40 -30.58
C LEU A 92 36.48 -17.15 -31.44
N VAL A 93 37.02 -16.11 -30.82
CA VAL A 93 37.41 -14.88 -31.50
C VAL A 93 38.64 -15.14 -32.40
N THR A 94 38.76 -14.35 -33.44
CA THR A 94 39.94 -14.35 -34.28
C THR A 94 41.02 -13.49 -33.65
N ASP A 95 42.21 -14.04 -33.45
CA ASP A 95 43.39 -13.27 -33.05
C ASP A 95 44.00 -12.61 -34.30
N ASN A 96 44.11 -11.27 -34.28
CA ASN A 96 44.62 -10.51 -35.42
C ASN A 96 46.16 -10.41 -35.41
N GLY A 97 46.82 -10.91 -34.37
CA GLY A 97 48.30 -10.93 -34.25
C GLY A 97 48.94 -9.60 -33.82
N ASP A 98 48.14 -8.59 -33.58
CA ASP A 98 48.57 -7.26 -33.14
C ASP A 98 48.05 -6.91 -31.71
N GLY A 99 47.55 -7.91 -30.99
CA GLY A 99 46.95 -7.74 -29.64
C GLY A 99 45.50 -7.28 -29.69
N THR A 100 44.88 -7.26 -30.88
CA THR A 100 43.45 -7.08 -31.06
C THR A 100 42.78 -8.39 -31.48
N TYR A 101 41.47 -8.46 -31.22
CA TYR A 101 40.67 -9.66 -31.48
C TYR A 101 39.37 -9.29 -32.17
N THR A 102 38.88 -10.16 -33.05
CA THR A 102 37.67 -9.92 -33.83
C THR A 102 36.59 -10.94 -33.49
N LEU A 103 35.37 -10.46 -33.11
CA LEU A 103 34.19 -11.27 -32.93
C LEU A 103 33.72 -11.89 -34.25
N THR A 104 33.13 -13.08 -34.21
CA THR A 104 32.44 -13.64 -35.37
C THR A 104 31.25 -12.78 -35.81
N ALA A 105 30.78 -12.93 -37.03
CA ALA A 105 29.62 -12.19 -37.56
C ALA A 105 28.35 -12.44 -36.68
N ARG A 106 28.19 -13.67 -36.18
CA ARG A 106 27.12 -14.05 -35.29
C ARG A 106 27.17 -13.29 -33.95
N GLN A 107 28.30 -13.26 -33.28
CA GLN A 107 28.49 -12.51 -32.03
C GLN A 107 28.28 -11.00 -32.25
N GLN A 108 28.84 -10.45 -33.38
CA GLN A 108 28.63 -9.04 -33.71
C GLN A 108 27.15 -8.69 -33.89
N LYS A 109 26.37 -9.53 -34.62
CA LYS A 109 24.95 -9.31 -34.88
C LYS A 109 24.17 -9.23 -33.55
N LYS A 110 24.38 -10.20 -32.65
CA LYS A 110 23.71 -10.25 -31.34
C LYS A 110 24.08 -9.05 -30.46
N LEU A 111 25.36 -8.77 -30.31
CA LEU A 111 25.82 -7.65 -29.49
C LEU A 111 25.38 -6.30 -30.05
N LYS A 112 25.31 -6.16 -31.38
CA LYS A 112 24.77 -4.96 -32.04
C LYS A 112 23.31 -4.75 -31.70
N ALA A 113 22.45 -5.77 -31.76
CA ALA A 113 21.05 -5.68 -31.44
C ALA A 113 20.83 -5.15 -29.98
N ARG A 114 21.59 -5.66 -29.03
CA ARG A 114 21.59 -5.23 -27.64
C ARG A 114 22.07 -3.77 -27.47
N CYS A 115 23.12 -3.39 -28.14
CA CYS A 115 23.60 -2.00 -28.19
C CYS A 115 22.54 -1.05 -28.75
N ASP A 116 21.84 -1.47 -29.82
CA ASP A 116 20.82 -0.65 -30.45
C ASP A 116 19.59 -0.48 -29.52
N LEU A 117 19.23 -1.50 -28.74
CA LEU A 117 18.18 -1.40 -27.72
C LEU A 117 18.53 -0.42 -26.62
N ILE A 118 19.75 -0.49 -26.07
CA ILE A 118 20.18 0.45 -25.02
C ILE A 118 20.16 1.89 -25.50
N LYS A 119 20.52 2.16 -26.73
CA LYS A 119 20.45 3.53 -27.31
C LYS A 119 19.03 4.12 -27.29
N LEU A 120 17.98 3.27 -27.29
CA LEU A 120 16.59 3.74 -27.17
C LEU A 120 16.34 4.39 -25.82
N THR A 121 17.03 3.98 -24.76
CA THR A 121 16.93 4.58 -23.42
C THR A 121 17.51 5.99 -23.34
N GLY A 122 18.39 6.34 -24.29
CA GLY A 122 19.13 7.60 -24.28
C GLY A 122 20.44 7.55 -23.49
N THR A 123 20.74 6.48 -22.75
CA THR A 123 22.05 6.31 -22.11
C THR A 123 23.13 5.93 -23.14
N THR A 124 24.35 6.37 -22.86
CA THR A 124 25.55 6.02 -23.63
C THR A 124 26.52 5.15 -22.84
N GLU A 125 26.25 4.91 -21.55
CA GLU A 125 27.11 4.15 -20.64
C GLU A 125 26.55 2.73 -20.43
N VAL A 126 27.41 1.73 -20.46
CA VAL A 126 26.99 0.33 -20.32
C VAL A 126 27.93 -0.48 -19.42
N ASN A 127 27.31 -1.37 -18.65
CA ASN A 127 27.94 -2.59 -18.14
C ASN A 127 27.94 -3.63 -19.25
N ILE A 128 29.03 -4.38 -19.40
CA ILE A 128 29.10 -5.52 -20.32
C ILE A 128 29.31 -6.79 -19.50
N ASN A 129 28.44 -7.77 -19.69
CA ASN A 129 28.52 -9.05 -18.99
C ASN A 129 28.48 -10.23 -19.94
N CYS A 130 28.79 -11.42 -19.43
CA CYS A 130 28.56 -12.66 -20.17
C CYS A 130 27.09 -13.12 -19.98
N ASP A 131 26.47 -13.54 -21.09
CA ASP A 131 25.17 -14.20 -21.04
C ASP A 131 25.26 -15.61 -21.62
N HIS A 132 24.40 -16.48 -21.13
CA HIS A 132 24.41 -17.89 -21.46
C HIS A 132 23.39 -18.32 -22.54
N GLU A 133 22.59 -17.40 -23.06
CA GLU A 133 21.57 -17.70 -24.08
C GLU A 133 22.04 -18.64 -25.18
N ALA A 134 23.28 -18.42 -25.67
CA ALA A 134 23.86 -19.23 -26.71
C ALA A 134 24.14 -20.69 -26.32
N LEU A 135 24.12 -21.02 -25.05
CA LEU A 135 24.33 -22.38 -24.53
C LEU A 135 23.09 -23.25 -24.64
N PHE A 136 21.89 -22.61 -24.70
CA PHE A 136 20.62 -23.31 -24.74
C PHE A 136 19.92 -23.32 -26.08
N CYS A 137 20.37 -22.51 -27.02
CA CYS A 137 19.72 -22.33 -28.30
C CYS A 137 20.63 -22.70 -29.45
N LYS A 138 20.16 -23.55 -30.37
CA LYS A 138 20.78 -23.63 -31.67
C LYS A 138 20.65 -22.33 -32.42
N VAL A 139 21.75 -21.80 -32.86
CA VAL A 139 21.78 -20.59 -33.67
C VAL A 139 22.45 -20.88 -35.01
N ASP A 140 22.00 -20.21 -36.07
CA ASP A 140 22.62 -20.30 -37.37
C ASP A 140 23.94 -19.46 -37.47
N ALA A 141 24.56 -19.46 -38.61
CA ALA A 141 25.79 -18.69 -38.83
C ALA A 141 25.62 -17.16 -38.66
N ASN A 142 24.36 -16.66 -38.65
CA ASN A 142 24.03 -15.26 -38.46
C ASN A 142 23.74 -14.93 -37.02
N GLY A 143 23.62 -15.93 -36.13
CA GLY A 143 23.24 -15.78 -34.72
C GLY A 143 21.74 -15.81 -34.48
N ASP A 144 20.93 -16.22 -35.47
CA ASP A 144 19.49 -16.36 -35.30
C ASP A 144 19.15 -17.71 -34.70
N LYS A 145 18.18 -17.71 -33.77
CA LYS A 145 17.69 -18.92 -33.12
C LYS A 145 17.00 -19.82 -34.14
N VAL A 146 17.51 -21.06 -34.33
CA VAL A 146 16.99 -22.05 -35.30
C VAL A 146 16.44 -23.31 -34.66
N GLY A 147 16.38 -23.36 -33.31
CA GLY A 147 15.83 -24.47 -32.58
C GLY A 147 16.34 -24.54 -31.13
N GLU A 148 15.78 -25.47 -30.35
CA GLU A 148 16.28 -25.76 -29.00
C GLU A 148 17.32 -26.87 -29.05
N GLU A 149 18.40 -26.72 -28.30
CA GLU A 149 19.34 -27.82 -28.04
C GLU A 149 18.72 -28.72 -26.96
N LYS A 150 18.38 -29.95 -27.35
CA LYS A 150 17.74 -30.89 -26.43
C LYS A 150 18.66 -31.45 -25.34
N ASP A 151 19.97 -31.28 -25.47
CA ASP A 151 20.93 -32.02 -24.65
C ASP A 151 21.91 -31.18 -23.84
N ASN A 152 21.73 -29.89 -23.69
CA ASN A 152 22.67 -29.02 -22.93
C ASN A 152 24.14 -29.29 -23.25
N THR A 153 24.42 -29.77 -24.43
CA THR A 153 25.77 -30.11 -24.90
C THR A 153 26.42 -28.94 -25.66
N GLY A 154 25.83 -27.74 -25.50
CA GLY A 154 26.44 -26.52 -26.02
C GLY A 154 27.86 -26.41 -25.49
N VAL A 155 28.83 -26.53 -26.34
CA VAL A 155 30.22 -26.45 -25.93
C VAL A 155 30.56 -25.01 -25.66
N ASN A 156 30.68 -24.67 -24.40
CA ASN A 156 31.33 -23.43 -24.01
C ASN A 156 32.81 -23.53 -24.33
N ASN A 157 33.20 -22.94 -25.45
CA ASN A 157 34.58 -22.97 -25.94
C ASN A 157 35.58 -22.27 -25.02
N TYR A 158 35.11 -21.51 -24.09
CA TYR A 158 35.87 -20.68 -23.15
C TYR A 158 35.96 -21.28 -21.74
N GLN A 159 35.20 -22.32 -21.43
CA GLN A 159 35.16 -22.91 -20.12
C GLN A 159 36.56 -23.41 -19.66
N GLY A 160 37.00 -22.88 -18.50
CA GLY A 160 38.29 -23.20 -17.92
C GLY A 160 39.50 -22.67 -18.73
N LYS A 161 39.28 -21.64 -19.55
CA LYS A 161 40.30 -21.01 -20.39
C LYS A 161 40.31 -19.49 -20.17
N PRO A 162 40.86 -19.01 -19.06
CA PRO A 162 40.84 -17.57 -18.69
C PRO A 162 41.45 -16.66 -19.78
N GLU A 163 42.48 -17.14 -20.49
CA GLU A 163 43.12 -16.37 -21.59
C GLU A 163 42.15 -16.16 -22.75
N GLU A 164 41.38 -17.17 -23.11
CA GLU A 164 40.39 -17.04 -24.19
C GLU A 164 39.24 -16.13 -23.78
N TRP A 165 38.82 -16.20 -22.53
CA TRP A 165 37.86 -15.25 -21.94
C TRP A 165 38.34 -13.81 -22.03
N TYR A 166 39.59 -13.54 -21.68
CA TYR A 166 40.18 -12.22 -21.80
C TYR A 166 40.11 -11.70 -23.24
N LYS A 167 40.45 -12.56 -24.23
CA LYS A 167 40.39 -12.21 -25.66
C LYS A 167 38.96 -11.87 -26.10
N LEU A 168 37.98 -12.67 -25.68
CA LEU A 168 36.57 -12.46 -25.96
C LEU A 168 36.07 -11.14 -25.37
N ILE A 169 36.41 -10.88 -24.12
CA ILE A 169 36.03 -9.64 -23.43
C ILE A 169 36.63 -8.44 -24.15
N LYS A 170 37.92 -8.49 -24.50
CA LYS A 170 38.61 -7.40 -25.24
C LYS A 170 37.97 -7.12 -26.58
N ALA A 171 37.66 -8.19 -27.37
CA ALA A 171 36.96 -8.07 -28.65
C ALA A 171 35.54 -7.47 -28.47
N SER A 172 34.81 -7.90 -27.43
CA SER A 172 33.45 -7.43 -27.15
C SER A 172 33.44 -5.97 -26.73
N VAL A 173 34.35 -5.56 -25.83
CA VAL A 173 34.50 -4.14 -25.42
C VAL A 173 34.85 -3.26 -26.62
N ALA A 174 35.79 -3.71 -27.49
CA ALA A 174 36.15 -2.98 -28.68
C ALA A 174 34.95 -2.79 -29.62
N TYR A 175 34.12 -3.85 -29.78
CA TYR A 175 32.94 -3.79 -30.62
C TYR A 175 31.89 -2.85 -30.07
N VAL A 176 31.63 -2.90 -28.77
CA VAL A 176 30.64 -2.01 -28.08
C VAL A 176 31.09 -0.55 -28.21
N LYS A 177 32.35 -0.25 -27.96
CA LYS A 177 32.92 1.09 -28.19
C LYS A 177 32.71 1.57 -29.63
N LYS A 178 32.90 0.66 -30.62
CA LYS A 178 32.64 0.94 -32.05
C LYS A 178 31.14 1.25 -32.32
N GLN A 179 30.22 0.72 -31.51
CA GLN A 179 28.79 1.05 -31.62
C GLN A 179 28.46 2.44 -31.01
N GLY A 180 29.43 3.16 -30.46
CA GLY A 180 29.25 4.49 -29.87
C GLY A 180 28.78 4.47 -28.40
N LEU A 181 28.96 3.35 -27.73
CA LEU A 181 28.67 3.23 -26.28
C LEU A 181 29.97 3.23 -25.48
N LYS A 182 29.95 3.80 -24.29
CA LYS A 182 31.06 3.81 -23.33
C LYS A 182 30.88 2.65 -22.37
N VAL A 183 31.83 1.73 -22.37
CA VAL A 183 31.87 0.64 -21.38
C VAL A 183 32.41 1.19 -20.08
N ILE A 184 31.63 1.10 -19.01
CA ILE A 184 31.96 1.61 -17.67
C ILE A 184 32.31 0.49 -16.67
N SER A 185 31.78 -0.72 -16.90
CA SER A 185 32.15 -1.89 -16.10
C SER A 185 32.05 -3.19 -16.90
N ILE A 186 32.75 -4.21 -16.45
CA ILE A 186 32.86 -5.53 -17.08
C ILE A 186 32.57 -6.58 -16.03
N SER A 187 31.56 -7.42 -16.28
CA SER A 187 31.25 -8.62 -15.52
C SER A 187 31.65 -9.86 -16.34
N PRO A 188 32.78 -10.49 -16.07
CA PRO A 188 33.22 -11.65 -16.85
C PRO A 188 32.24 -12.81 -16.87
N PHE A 189 31.53 -13.05 -15.78
CA PHE A 189 30.58 -14.13 -15.65
C PHE A 189 29.18 -13.60 -15.23
N ASN A 190 28.16 -14.38 -15.56
CA ASN A 190 26.80 -14.21 -15.09
C ASN A 190 26.36 -15.46 -14.34
N GLU A 191 25.86 -15.34 -13.13
CA GLU A 191 25.33 -16.42 -12.27
C GLU A 191 26.29 -17.63 -12.18
N PRO A 192 27.56 -17.42 -11.81
CA PRO A 192 28.56 -18.50 -11.83
C PRO A 192 28.36 -19.56 -10.74
N ASP A 193 27.54 -19.31 -9.73
CA ASP A 193 27.12 -20.24 -8.69
C ASP A 193 25.98 -21.17 -9.16
N TYR A 194 25.32 -20.84 -10.25
CA TYR A 194 24.30 -21.69 -10.85
C TYR A 194 24.91 -22.79 -11.71
N ALA A 195 24.34 -23.98 -11.63
CA ALA A 195 24.94 -25.23 -12.06
C ALA A 195 25.43 -25.31 -13.51
N ASP A 196 26.35 -26.17 -13.70
CA ASP A 196 26.78 -27.02 -14.83
C ASP A 196 27.03 -26.41 -16.24
N TRP A 197 26.33 -25.39 -16.64
CA TRP A 197 26.25 -24.94 -18.03
C TRP A 197 26.79 -23.54 -18.27
N GLN A 198 27.15 -22.86 -17.24
CA GLN A 198 27.73 -21.52 -17.33
C GLN A 198 29.23 -21.53 -17.65
N GLN A 199 30.01 -20.65 -17.06
CA GLN A 199 31.41 -20.42 -17.34
C GLN A 199 32.33 -21.50 -16.77
N TRP A 200 31.85 -22.26 -15.80
CA TRP A 200 32.59 -23.36 -15.19
C TRP A 200 31.74 -24.64 -15.12
N ASN A 201 32.40 -25.78 -14.94
CA ASN A 201 31.71 -27.08 -14.89
C ASN A 201 31.56 -27.50 -13.43
N ALA A 202 30.34 -27.82 -12.98
CA ALA A 202 30.04 -28.24 -11.64
C ALA A 202 30.88 -29.43 -11.13
N LYS A 203 31.28 -30.32 -12.06
CA LYS A 203 32.17 -31.43 -11.74
C LYS A 203 33.57 -30.98 -11.30
N LYS A 204 34.02 -29.79 -11.67
CA LYS A 204 35.28 -29.20 -11.24
C LYS A 204 35.15 -28.35 -9.97
N GLY A 205 33.91 -28.09 -9.55
CA GLY A 205 33.58 -27.36 -8.37
C GLY A 205 33.67 -25.85 -8.51
N GLU A 206 32.87 -25.13 -7.73
CA GLU A 206 32.73 -23.68 -7.73
C GLU A 206 34.03 -22.92 -7.48
N LYS A 207 34.94 -23.46 -6.65
CA LYS A 207 36.26 -22.87 -6.42
C LYS A 207 37.09 -22.73 -7.67
N ARG A 208 36.90 -23.62 -8.66
CA ARG A 208 37.57 -23.48 -9.94
C ARG A 208 37.02 -22.32 -10.75
N GLY A 209 35.72 -22.11 -10.69
CA GLY A 209 35.04 -20.94 -11.29
C GLY A 209 35.54 -19.62 -10.69
N MET A 210 35.65 -19.54 -9.39
CA MET A 210 36.23 -18.38 -8.69
C MET A 210 37.67 -18.12 -9.11
N GLN A 211 38.49 -19.17 -9.26
CA GLN A 211 39.89 -19.02 -9.71
C GLN A 211 39.97 -18.55 -11.16
N ASP A 212 39.18 -19.14 -12.08
CA ASP A 212 39.13 -18.72 -13.46
C ASP A 212 38.72 -17.23 -13.57
N PHE A 213 37.75 -16.79 -12.79
CA PHE A 213 37.35 -15.38 -12.71
C PHE A 213 38.53 -14.50 -12.22
N LEU A 214 39.21 -14.91 -11.16
CA LEU A 214 40.33 -14.18 -10.59
C LEU A 214 41.47 -14.02 -11.61
N ASP A 215 41.76 -15.06 -12.37
CA ASP A 215 42.80 -15.04 -13.42
C ASP A 215 42.39 -14.08 -14.56
N ILE A 216 41.12 -14.07 -14.98
CA ILE A 216 40.60 -13.11 -15.96
C ILE A 216 40.71 -11.69 -15.41
N ALA A 217 40.24 -11.42 -14.18
CA ALA A 217 40.27 -10.10 -13.59
C ALA A 217 41.72 -9.54 -13.49
N LYS A 218 42.68 -10.37 -13.16
CA LYS A 218 44.10 -10.00 -13.14
C LYS A 218 44.62 -9.61 -14.53
N MET A 219 44.23 -10.36 -15.57
CA MET A 219 44.60 -10.05 -16.94
C MET A 219 44.01 -8.72 -17.43
N LEU A 220 42.71 -8.49 -17.09
CA LEU A 220 42.04 -7.24 -17.41
C LEU A 220 42.71 -6.04 -16.71
N LYS A 221 43.05 -6.17 -15.44
CA LYS A 221 43.75 -5.11 -14.67
C LYS A 221 45.20 -4.86 -15.13
N ALA A 222 45.86 -5.85 -15.75
CA ALA A 222 47.20 -5.74 -16.27
C ALA A 222 47.27 -5.07 -17.66
N ASP A 223 46.15 -4.95 -18.35
CA ASP A 223 46.09 -4.35 -19.67
C ASP A 223 45.55 -2.92 -19.62
N SER A 224 46.40 -1.93 -19.93
CA SER A 224 46.00 -0.51 -19.95
C SER A 224 44.84 -0.17 -20.90
N TYR A 225 44.47 -1.07 -21.81
CA TYR A 225 43.27 -0.93 -22.63
C TYR A 225 42.00 -0.80 -21.82
N PHE A 226 42.00 -1.36 -20.60
CA PHE A 226 40.87 -1.36 -19.69
C PHE A 226 40.96 -0.27 -18.59
N ASP A 227 41.96 0.58 -18.64
CA ASP A 227 42.12 1.68 -17.66
C ASP A 227 40.83 2.51 -17.61
N GLY A 228 40.31 2.73 -16.42
CA GLY A 228 39.05 3.47 -16.16
C GLY A 228 37.76 2.66 -16.38
N ILE A 229 37.88 1.37 -16.69
CA ILE A 229 36.73 0.45 -16.72
C ILE A 229 36.76 -0.39 -15.45
N ARG A 230 35.66 -0.38 -14.66
CA ARG A 230 35.56 -1.17 -13.45
C ARG A 230 35.49 -2.67 -13.75
N ILE A 231 36.11 -3.47 -12.94
CA ILE A 231 35.94 -4.92 -12.94
C ILE A 231 34.85 -5.22 -11.90
N CYS A 232 33.73 -5.69 -12.43
CA CYS A 232 32.55 -6.05 -11.65
C CYS A 232 32.51 -7.56 -11.44
N GLY A 233 32.20 -8.02 -10.24
CA GLY A 233 32.23 -9.45 -9.96
C GLY A 233 31.33 -9.92 -8.84
N GLY A 234 31.23 -11.23 -8.78
CA GLY A 234 30.22 -11.99 -8.10
C GLY A 234 29.15 -12.36 -9.12
N ASN A 235 28.25 -11.48 -9.41
CA ASN A 235 27.07 -11.72 -10.27
C ASN A 235 26.38 -13.04 -9.95
N THR A 236 26.35 -13.39 -8.63
CA THR A 236 25.75 -14.66 -8.20
C THR A 236 24.25 -14.63 -8.38
N LEU A 237 23.66 -15.76 -8.77
CA LEU A 237 22.22 -15.96 -8.80
C LEU A 237 21.64 -15.91 -7.38
N ASN A 238 22.39 -16.52 -6.44
CA ASN A 238 21.98 -16.65 -5.04
C ASN A 238 22.76 -15.64 -4.17
N ASP A 239 22.07 -14.81 -3.45
CA ASP A 239 22.70 -13.82 -2.57
C ASP A 239 23.42 -14.46 -1.36
N ASP A 240 23.02 -15.66 -0.93
CA ASP A 240 23.73 -16.44 0.11
C ASP A 240 25.12 -16.90 -0.32
N ARG A 241 25.43 -16.86 -1.63
CA ARG A 241 26.75 -17.13 -2.19
C ARG A 241 27.56 -15.85 -2.49
N ALA A 242 26.91 -14.71 -2.45
CA ALA A 242 27.46 -13.44 -2.91
C ALA A 242 28.74 -13.04 -2.14
N LEU A 243 28.73 -13.13 -0.81
CA LEU A 243 29.90 -12.80 0.02
C LEU A 243 31.06 -13.79 -0.15
N ASP A 244 30.81 -15.08 -0.44
CA ASP A 244 31.85 -16.06 -0.70
C ASP A 244 32.63 -15.68 -1.97
N TRP A 245 31.89 -15.37 -3.04
CA TRP A 245 32.47 -14.91 -4.31
C TRP A 245 33.18 -13.56 -4.16
N TYR A 246 32.51 -12.60 -3.55
CA TYR A 246 33.06 -11.26 -3.37
C TYR A 246 34.36 -11.30 -2.56
N ASN A 247 34.37 -11.95 -1.39
CA ASN A 247 35.54 -12.01 -0.52
C ASN A 247 36.73 -12.73 -1.16
N PHE A 248 36.47 -13.73 -2.03
CA PHE A 248 37.53 -14.40 -2.78
C PHE A 248 38.14 -13.48 -3.85
N LEU A 249 37.33 -12.61 -4.45
CA LEU A 249 37.69 -11.81 -5.62
C LEU A 249 38.06 -10.36 -5.30
N LYS A 250 37.65 -9.83 -4.13
CA LYS A 250 37.58 -8.40 -3.85
C LYS A 250 38.86 -7.59 -4.09
N GLU A 251 40.05 -8.19 -3.93
CA GLU A 251 41.30 -7.50 -4.22
C GLU A 251 41.51 -7.19 -5.72
N SER A 252 40.78 -7.90 -6.58
CA SER A 252 40.78 -7.72 -8.03
C SER A 252 39.52 -7.07 -8.58
N LEU A 253 38.55 -6.71 -7.72
CA LEU A 253 37.30 -6.05 -8.10
C LEU A 253 37.33 -4.55 -7.81
N ASP A 254 36.60 -3.80 -8.59
CA ASP A 254 36.25 -2.40 -8.36
C ASP A 254 34.76 -2.27 -7.98
N GLU A 255 33.96 -3.32 -8.29
CA GLU A 255 32.51 -3.35 -8.16
C GLU A 255 32.08 -4.76 -7.75
N GLY A 256 31.25 -4.86 -6.72
CA GLY A 256 30.62 -6.11 -6.29
C GLY A 256 29.18 -6.18 -6.80
N ASN A 257 28.75 -7.36 -7.27
CA ASN A 257 27.44 -7.57 -7.85
C ASN A 257 26.81 -8.88 -7.40
N THR A 258 25.50 -8.86 -7.16
CA THR A 258 24.70 -10.07 -6.91
C THR A 258 23.28 -9.88 -7.40
N HIS A 259 22.62 -10.97 -7.75
CA HIS A 259 21.17 -11.04 -7.96
C HIS A 259 20.49 -11.57 -6.69
N GLN A 260 19.18 -11.45 -6.62
CA GLN A 260 18.38 -11.96 -5.52
C GLN A 260 17.31 -12.93 -6.05
N LEU A 261 17.72 -13.90 -6.86
CA LEU A 261 16.83 -14.94 -7.36
C LEU A 261 16.67 -16.11 -6.38
N ALA A 262 17.64 -16.28 -5.48
CA ALA A 262 17.57 -17.17 -4.32
C ALA A 262 18.52 -16.64 -3.22
N GLY A 263 18.43 -17.21 -2.02
CA GLY A 263 19.13 -16.71 -0.84
C GLY A 263 18.14 -16.11 0.16
N ASP A 264 18.44 -15.01 0.79
CA ASP A 264 17.52 -14.27 1.65
C ASP A 264 17.87 -12.78 1.77
N LEU A 265 16.92 -11.96 2.20
CA LEU A 265 17.13 -10.52 2.34
C LEU A 265 18.21 -10.13 3.35
N ALA A 266 18.60 -11.01 4.29
CA ALA A 266 19.70 -10.73 5.21
C ALA A 266 21.05 -10.84 4.49
N HIS A 267 21.27 -11.88 3.70
CA HIS A 267 22.48 -12.03 2.89
C HIS A 267 22.58 -10.91 1.85
N TYR A 268 21.46 -10.54 1.24
CA TYR A 268 21.39 -9.45 0.27
C TYR A 268 21.79 -8.10 0.90
N ALA A 269 21.26 -7.80 2.10
CA ALA A 269 21.62 -6.60 2.86
C ALA A 269 23.07 -6.60 3.31
N ASP A 270 23.58 -7.73 3.81
CA ASP A 270 24.97 -7.90 4.26
C ASP A 270 25.96 -7.74 3.11
N PHE A 271 25.61 -8.22 1.92
CA PHE A 271 26.40 -8.05 0.71
C PHE A 271 26.63 -6.57 0.40
N PHE A 272 25.57 -5.77 0.24
CA PHE A 272 25.72 -4.35 -0.10
C PHE A 272 26.44 -3.57 1.00
N THR A 273 26.13 -3.86 2.25
CA THR A 273 26.80 -3.24 3.41
C THR A 273 28.30 -3.51 3.37
N THR A 274 28.70 -4.76 3.07
CA THR A 274 30.10 -5.18 3.01
C THR A 274 30.85 -4.52 1.84
N VAL A 275 30.27 -4.57 0.63
CA VAL A 275 30.88 -3.96 -0.56
C VAL A 275 31.11 -2.47 -0.38
N LYS A 276 30.11 -1.79 0.19
CA LYS A 276 30.20 -0.35 0.49
C LYS A 276 31.24 -0.04 1.57
N ALA A 277 31.33 -0.87 2.62
CA ALA A 277 32.33 -0.70 3.67
C ALA A 277 33.76 -0.86 3.14
N ASP A 278 33.97 -1.73 2.12
CA ASP A 278 35.24 -1.88 1.42
C ASP A 278 35.54 -0.71 0.44
N GLY A 279 34.65 0.29 0.35
CA GLY A 279 34.79 1.46 -0.53
C GLY A 279 34.63 1.15 -2.01
N LYS A 280 33.90 0.10 -2.36
CA LYS A 280 33.66 -0.36 -3.73
C LYS A 280 32.22 -0.08 -4.14
N VAL A 281 31.98 -0.03 -5.46
CA VAL A 281 30.65 0.15 -6.02
C VAL A 281 29.82 -1.11 -5.80
N ALA A 282 28.61 -0.94 -5.26
CA ALA A 282 27.70 -2.04 -5.00
C ALA A 282 26.57 -2.05 -6.04
N THR A 283 26.39 -3.18 -6.73
CA THR A 283 25.52 -3.31 -7.89
C THR A 283 24.58 -4.52 -7.75
N ALA A 284 23.35 -4.34 -8.23
CA ALA A 284 22.46 -5.42 -8.65
C ALA A 284 22.09 -5.18 -10.12
N ASP A 285 22.64 -6.01 -11.02
CA ASP A 285 22.46 -5.78 -12.46
C ASP A 285 21.34 -6.63 -13.08
N GLU A 286 20.51 -7.25 -12.23
CA GLU A 286 19.34 -8.03 -12.66
C GLU A 286 18.24 -7.97 -11.61
N LEU A 287 17.62 -6.76 -11.45
CA LEU A 287 16.50 -6.54 -10.56
C LEU A 287 15.18 -7.03 -11.16
N HIS A 288 14.39 -7.74 -10.37
CA HIS A 288 13.14 -8.36 -10.80
C HIS A 288 11.91 -7.84 -10.07
N ASN A 289 12.09 -7.21 -8.89
CA ASN A 289 10.99 -6.77 -8.04
C ASN A 289 11.34 -5.47 -7.32
N VAL A 290 10.33 -4.64 -7.05
CA VAL A 290 10.54 -3.36 -6.32
C VAL A 290 11.11 -3.58 -4.91
N GLY A 291 10.80 -4.71 -4.26
CA GLY A 291 11.36 -5.06 -2.96
C GLY A 291 12.87 -5.21 -2.97
N GLU A 292 13.43 -5.88 -3.99
CA GLU A 292 14.88 -5.96 -4.18
C GLU A 292 15.52 -4.58 -4.27
N ALA A 293 14.88 -3.68 -5.01
CA ALA A 293 15.35 -2.30 -5.16
C ALA A 293 15.27 -1.50 -3.85
N ILE A 294 14.19 -1.68 -3.07
CA ILE A 294 14.01 -1.01 -1.77
C ILE A 294 15.08 -1.48 -0.78
N VAL A 295 15.28 -2.79 -0.63
CA VAL A 295 16.29 -3.35 0.28
C VAL A 295 17.68 -2.99 -0.19
N GLY A 296 18.00 -3.18 -1.48
CA GLY A 296 19.28 -2.82 -2.05
C GLY A 296 19.64 -1.35 -1.78
N ALA A 297 18.73 -0.42 -2.08
CA ALA A 297 18.91 1.00 -1.82
C ALA A 297 19.13 1.29 -0.33
N ASN A 298 18.40 0.62 0.57
CA ASN A 298 18.54 0.81 2.01
C ASN A 298 19.93 0.43 2.53
N TYR A 299 20.56 -0.59 1.96
CA TYR A 299 21.82 -1.14 2.43
C TYR A 299 23.04 -0.74 1.61
N GLY A 300 22.85 0.13 0.60
CA GLY A 300 23.96 0.79 -0.08
C GLY A 300 24.23 0.38 -1.52
N MET A 301 23.26 -0.25 -2.18
CA MET A 301 23.28 -0.44 -3.61
C MET A 301 23.42 0.92 -4.31
N GLU A 302 24.42 1.04 -5.18
CA GLU A 302 24.70 2.27 -5.94
C GLU A 302 24.20 2.18 -7.38
N ASN A 303 24.22 0.98 -7.97
CA ASN A 303 23.68 0.72 -9.30
C ASN A 303 22.59 -0.36 -9.21
N GLY A 304 21.43 -0.06 -9.78
CA GLY A 304 20.32 -1.00 -9.93
C GLY A 304 19.91 -1.12 -11.40
N ILE A 305 20.09 -2.27 -12.01
CA ILE A 305 19.74 -2.49 -13.42
C ILE A 305 18.55 -3.44 -13.49
N TRP A 306 17.47 -2.95 -14.08
CA TRP A 306 16.22 -3.69 -14.20
C TRP A 306 16.25 -4.68 -15.37
N TRP A 307 16.02 -5.94 -15.06
CA TRP A 307 15.80 -6.98 -16.06
C TRP A 307 14.50 -6.76 -16.85
N GLY A 308 13.48 -6.16 -16.22
CA GLY A 308 12.26 -5.72 -16.88
C GLY A 308 11.46 -4.72 -16.06
N PHE A 309 10.76 -3.82 -16.74
CA PHE A 309 9.82 -2.86 -16.13
C PHE A 309 8.38 -3.37 -16.24
N ASP A 310 8.06 -4.38 -15.48
CA ASP A 310 6.75 -5.03 -15.57
C ASP A 310 5.64 -4.29 -14.80
N SER A 311 6.02 -3.38 -13.90
CA SER A 311 5.06 -2.67 -13.09
C SER A 311 5.28 -1.16 -13.02
N LYS A 312 4.22 -0.43 -12.72
CA LYS A 312 4.26 1.00 -12.41
C LYS A 312 5.09 1.25 -11.13
N ALA A 313 5.04 0.34 -10.16
CA ALA A 313 5.79 0.44 -8.92
C ALA A 313 7.30 0.55 -9.17
N ARG A 314 7.86 -0.26 -10.07
CA ARG A 314 9.28 -0.19 -10.44
C ARG A 314 9.67 1.17 -11.01
N GLY A 315 8.89 1.65 -11.99
CA GLY A 315 9.16 2.95 -12.62
C GLY A 315 9.00 4.13 -11.67
N GLN A 316 7.93 4.14 -10.87
CA GLN A 316 7.70 5.22 -9.91
C GLN A 316 8.75 5.22 -8.81
N PHE A 317 9.18 4.03 -8.34
CA PHE A 317 10.25 3.91 -7.35
C PHE A 317 11.57 4.50 -7.85
N CYS A 318 11.92 4.28 -9.12
CA CYS A 318 13.11 4.89 -9.72
C CYS A 318 13.05 6.43 -9.67
N ILE A 319 11.88 7.00 -9.96
CA ILE A 319 11.67 8.45 -9.92
C ILE A 319 11.78 8.96 -8.48
N ASP A 320 11.02 8.38 -7.55
CA ASP A 320 10.92 8.87 -6.18
C ASP A 320 12.21 8.69 -5.39
N SER A 321 12.97 7.61 -5.64
CA SER A 321 14.27 7.42 -5.01
C SER A 321 15.32 8.44 -5.49
N ASN A 322 15.18 8.93 -6.74
CA ASN A 322 16.10 9.91 -7.30
C ASN A 322 15.67 11.37 -7.13
N GLU A 323 14.38 11.63 -6.99
CA GLU A 323 13.85 12.98 -6.85
C GLU A 323 13.35 13.29 -5.43
N GLY A 324 13.28 12.27 -4.58
CA GLY A 324 12.65 12.39 -3.28
C GLY A 324 13.46 11.87 -2.11
N VAL A 325 12.78 11.73 -0.99
CA VAL A 325 13.33 11.23 0.27
C VAL A 325 12.44 10.10 0.81
N ARG A 326 13.07 9.11 1.45
CA ARG A 326 12.36 8.06 2.15
C ARG A 326 11.93 8.54 3.54
N ILE A 327 10.65 8.44 3.84
CA ILE A 327 10.04 8.88 5.09
C ILE A 327 9.47 7.72 5.93
N GLY A 328 9.44 6.51 5.39
CA GLY A 328 9.04 5.29 6.09
C GLY A 328 9.72 4.05 5.50
N TYR A 329 9.95 3.03 6.32
CA TYR A 329 10.57 1.77 5.91
C TYR A 329 10.20 0.63 6.86
N GLY A 330 10.04 -0.58 6.30
CA GLY A 330 9.87 -1.80 7.05
C GLY A 330 10.23 -3.02 6.21
N GLU A 331 10.80 -4.05 6.84
CA GLU A 331 11.15 -5.30 6.17
C GLU A 331 10.77 -6.52 7.02
N ASN A 332 10.31 -7.58 6.38
CA ASN A 332 10.14 -8.90 6.98
C ASN A 332 11.14 -9.86 6.33
N ARG A 333 12.36 -9.91 6.86
CA ARG A 333 13.46 -10.73 6.31
C ARG A 333 13.09 -12.20 6.21
N SER A 334 12.37 -12.72 7.21
CA SER A 334 11.99 -14.14 7.25
C SER A 334 10.93 -14.51 6.21
N ALA A 335 10.21 -13.52 5.70
CA ALA A 335 9.17 -13.68 4.67
C ALA A 335 9.62 -13.16 3.30
N TRP A 336 10.79 -12.50 3.22
CA TRP A 336 11.33 -11.92 1.99
C TRP A 336 10.41 -10.86 1.38
N THR A 337 9.87 -10.02 2.24
CA THR A 337 8.99 -8.93 1.88
C THR A 337 9.43 -7.66 2.56
N ASP A 338 9.14 -6.54 1.97
CA ASP A 338 9.52 -5.23 2.45
C ASP A 338 8.60 -4.13 1.92
N GLY A 339 8.78 -2.93 2.44
CA GLY A 339 8.07 -1.76 1.96
C GLY A 339 8.70 -0.45 2.40
N ALA A 340 8.34 0.61 1.73
CA ALA A 340 8.84 1.94 1.99
C ALA A 340 7.79 3.01 1.66
N VAL A 341 7.96 4.19 2.26
CA VAL A 341 7.22 5.39 1.88
C VAL A 341 8.21 6.47 1.45
N TYR A 342 7.98 7.03 0.28
CA TYR A 342 8.78 8.11 -0.29
C TYR A 342 7.92 9.35 -0.49
N ARG A 343 8.52 10.51 -0.24
CA ARG A 343 7.99 11.79 -0.70
C ARG A 343 8.89 12.31 -1.81
N ASN A 344 8.30 12.56 -2.97
CA ASN A 344 8.98 13.20 -4.10
C ASN A 344 9.15 14.70 -3.80
N GLU A 345 10.38 15.19 -3.78
CA GLU A 345 10.67 16.59 -3.44
C GLU A 345 10.40 17.56 -4.61
N VAL A 346 10.24 17.03 -5.84
CA VAL A 346 9.95 17.83 -7.03
C VAL A 346 8.45 18.04 -7.19
N THR A 347 7.65 16.98 -6.99
CA THR A 347 6.19 17.03 -7.18
C THR A 347 5.42 17.22 -5.89
N GLY A 348 6.01 16.91 -4.73
CA GLY A 348 5.34 16.84 -3.44
C GLY A 348 4.47 15.59 -3.25
N GLU A 349 4.39 14.70 -4.23
CA GLU A 349 3.62 13.46 -4.14
C GLU A 349 4.25 12.50 -3.13
N VAL A 350 3.40 11.74 -2.43
CA VAL A 350 3.83 10.72 -1.48
C VAL A 350 3.33 9.37 -1.94
N HIS A 351 4.25 8.42 -2.03
CA HIS A 351 3.95 7.06 -2.48
C HIS A 351 4.41 6.03 -1.46
N GLY A 352 3.56 5.03 -1.23
CA GLY A 352 3.90 3.82 -0.50
C GLY A 352 4.19 2.66 -1.45
N TYR A 353 5.19 1.87 -1.10
CA TYR A 353 5.63 0.71 -1.88
C TYR A 353 5.61 -0.53 -1.02
N LEU A 354 5.25 -1.65 -1.62
CA LEU A 354 5.46 -2.99 -1.08
C LEU A 354 6.06 -3.87 -2.16
N GLY A 355 6.94 -4.77 -1.76
CA GLY A 355 7.54 -5.74 -2.65
C GLY A 355 7.81 -7.08 -1.97
N SER A 356 8.04 -8.08 -2.78
CA SER A 356 8.45 -9.42 -2.36
C SER A 356 9.63 -9.89 -3.20
N SER A 357 10.41 -10.84 -2.67
CA SER A 357 11.40 -11.53 -3.47
C SER A 357 10.73 -12.35 -4.59
N GLU A 358 11.44 -12.52 -5.70
CA GLU A 358 10.92 -13.22 -6.86
C GLU A 358 10.60 -14.69 -6.60
N ARG A 359 11.37 -15.40 -5.76
CA ARG A 359 11.29 -16.87 -5.72
C ARG A 359 10.69 -17.47 -4.48
N GLN A 360 10.80 -16.86 -3.33
CA GLN A 360 10.55 -17.56 -2.05
C GLN A 360 9.78 -16.75 -1.01
N ALA A 361 9.17 -15.65 -1.40
CA ALA A 361 8.44 -14.81 -0.47
C ALA A 361 7.28 -15.56 0.19
N LYS A 362 7.10 -15.32 1.48
CA LYS A 362 5.94 -15.78 2.25
C LYS A 362 4.96 -14.64 2.38
N THR A 363 3.68 -14.96 2.43
CA THR A 363 2.66 -13.96 2.69
C THR A 363 2.95 -13.21 3.98
N SER A 364 2.96 -11.88 3.90
CA SER A 364 3.21 -10.95 5.00
C SER A 364 2.18 -9.85 4.98
N SER A 365 1.93 -9.23 6.12
CA SER A 365 1.07 -8.06 6.22
C SER A 365 1.87 -6.85 6.71
N PHE A 366 1.59 -5.71 6.10
CA PHE A 366 2.22 -4.43 6.43
C PHE A 366 1.18 -3.42 6.86
N ALA A 367 1.41 -2.73 7.97
CA ALA A 367 0.62 -1.59 8.38
C ALA A 367 1.37 -0.29 8.04
N PHE A 368 0.80 0.51 7.17
CA PHE A 368 1.24 1.89 6.94
C PHE A 368 0.61 2.80 7.97
N ILE A 369 1.42 3.45 8.80
CA ILE A 369 0.95 4.27 9.92
C ILE A 369 1.40 5.70 9.72
N SER A 370 0.46 6.60 9.44
CA SER A 370 0.71 8.03 9.30
C SER A 370 0.74 8.74 10.65
N LYS A 371 1.84 9.42 10.96
CA LYS A 371 1.95 10.30 12.12
C LYS A 371 1.42 11.69 11.80
N GLY A 372 0.64 12.22 12.72
CA GLY A 372 0.24 13.63 12.71
C GLY A 372 -0.80 14.03 11.65
N LYS A 373 -1.07 13.23 10.63
CA LYS A 373 -2.00 13.59 9.55
C LYS A 373 -2.86 12.40 9.11
N ASP A 374 -4.15 12.66 8.91
CA ASP A 374 -5.05 11.72 8.26
C ASP A 374 -4.80 11.74 6.75
N VAL A 375 -4.66 10.57 6.15
CA VAL A 375 -4.32 10.42 4.73
C VAL A 375 -5.26 9.42 4.04
N TYR A 376 -5.18 9.38 2.72
CA TYR A 376 -5.88 8.42 1.87
C TYR A 376 -4.86 7.56 1.16
N PHE A 377 -5.10 6.25 1.11
CA PHE A 377 -4.33 5.27 0.36
C PHE A 377 -5.14 4.88 -0.89
N ASN A 378 -4.71 5.31 -2.06
CA ASN A 378 -5.47 5.16 -3.32
C ASN A 378 -6.94 5.60 -3.21
N GLY A 379 -7.20 6.68 -2.45
CA GLY A 379 -8.54 7.18 -2.20
C GLY A 379 -9.28 6.51 -1.02
N TYR A 380 -8.73 5.46 -0.40
CA TYR A 380 -9.28 4.90 0.83
C TYR A 380 -8.85 5.74 2.03
N GLY A 381 -9.79 6.18 2.82
CA GLY A 381 -9.56 7.04 4.00
C GLY A 381 -10.69 8.05 4.21
N PRO A 382 -10.47 9.07 5.05
CA PRO A 382 -9.21 9.42 5.72
C PRO A 382 -8.88 8.44 6.86
N THR A 383 -7.59 8.10 6.99
CA THR A 383 -7.14 7.14 8.01
C THR A 383 -5.72 7.43 8.46
N ARG A 384 -5.36 6.99 9.68
CA ARG A 384 -3.99 7.01 10.21
C ARG A 384 -3.26 5.69 9.97
N ALA A 385 -3.98 4.62 9.64
CA ALA A 385 -3.39 3.31 9.41
C ALA A 385 -4.09 2.58 8.25
N TYR A 386 -3.29 1.86 7.49
CA TYR A 386 -3.77 1.02 6.39
C TYR A 386 -2.98 -0.27 6.35
N VAL A 387 -3.66 -1.41 6.41
CA VAL A 387 -3.00 -2.73 6.39
C VAL A 387 -3.21 -3.39 5.03
N TYR A 388 -2.12 -3.90 4.50
CA TYR A 388 -2.11 -4.62 3.24
C TYR A 388 -1.35 -5.95 3.35
N ASP A 389 -1.93 -7.01 2.79
CA ASP A 389 -1.30 -8.33 2.70
C ASP A 389 -0.51 -8.44 1.39
N VAL A 390 0.80 -8.65 1.51
CA VAL A 390 1.67 -8.98 0.38
C VAL A 390 1.63 -10.50 0.20
N PRO A 391 1.05 -11.01 -0.88
CA PRO A 391 0.98 -12.44 -1.10
C PRO A 391 2.37 -13.01 -1.39
N GLY A 392 2.67 -14.17 -0.80
CA GLY A 392 3.87 -14.93 -1.08
C GLY A 392 3.68 -15.94 -2.21
N GLY A 393 4.77 -16.43 -2.75
CA GLY A 393 4.80 -17.45 -3.78
C GLY A 393 5.48 -18.74 -3.33
N THR A 394 5.35 -19.79 -4.11
CA THR A 394 5.84 -21.14 -3.79
C THR A 394 6.91 -21.65 -4.73
N GLY A 395 7.69 -20.79 -5.33
CA GLY A 395 8.80 -21.19 -6.17
C GLY A 395 8.83 -20.50 -7.53
N TYR A 396 9.99 -20.51 -8.15
CA TYR A 396 10.25 -19.80 -9.39
C TYR A 396 9.37 -20.28 -10.55
N GLN A 397 8.71 -19.36 -11.21
CA GLN A 397 7.85 -19.55 -12.39
C GLN A 397 6.62 -20.48 -12.23
N ILE A 398 6.42 -21.12 -11.10
CA ILE A 398 5.26 -21.99 -10.88
C ILE A 398 4.54 -21.57 -9.60
N GLY A 399 3.40 -20.90 -9.74
CA GLY A 399 2.59 -20.44 -8.62
C GLY A 399 3.24 -19.33 -7.80
N GLN A 400 4.31 -18.74 -8.29
CA GLN A 400 4.94 -17.57 -7.69
C GLN A 400 4.14 -16.32 -8.08
N ILE A 401 3.87 -15.52 -7.08
CA ILE A 401 3.26 -14.21 -7.25
C ILE A 401 4.31 -13.18 -6.82
N ASN A 402 4.89 -12.49 -7.78
CA ASN A 402 5.78 -11.36 -7.52
C ASN A 402 4.92 -10.18 -7.09
N ALA A 403 4.65 -10.11 -5.79
CA ALA A 403 3.80 -9.07 -5.27
C ALA A 403 4.55 -7.73 -5.26
N GLU A 404 4.03 -6.81 -6.04
CA GLU A 404 4.47 -5.42 -6.05
C GLU A 404 3.26 -4.52 -5.83
N ARG A 405 3.42 -3.47 -5.02
CA ARG A 405 2.34 -2.53 -4.77
C ARG A 405 2.84 -1.11 -4.78
N LEU A 406 2.07 -0.25 -5.38
CA LEU A 406 2.18 1.21 -5.33
C LEU A 406 0.90 1.78 -4.74
N PHE A 407 1.04 2.62 -3.73
CA PHE A 407 -0.04 3.39 -3.14
C PHE A 407 0.20 4.87 -3.37
N ASP A 408 -0.78 5.58 -3.91
CA ASP A 408 -0.85 7.03 -3.83
C ASP A 408 -1.32 7.39 -2.42
N ILE A 409 -0.50 8.12 -1.66
CA ILE A 409 -0.83 8.62 -0.34
C ILE A 409 -1.18 10.10 -0.48
N THR A 410 -2.45 10.43 -0.32
CA THR A 410 -2.98 11.78 -0.58
C THR A 410 -3.72 12.33 0.63
N TRP A 411 -3.93 13.63 0.67
CA TRP A 411 -4.72 14.33 1.68
C TRP A 411 -5.31 15.60 1.09
N GLY A 412 -6.18 16.28 1.85
CA GLY A 412 -6.79 17.53 1.43
C GLY A 412 -8.27 17.43 1.11
N GLU A 413 -8.86 18.54 0.75
CA GLU A 413 -10.30 18.68 0.55
C GLU A 413 -10.82 18.11 -0.78
N ASP A 414 -9.93 17.88 -1.73
CA ASP A 414 -10.28 17.41 -3.07
C ASP A 414 -10.37 15.88 -3.22
N VAL A 415 -9.84 15.13 -2.28
CA VAL A 415 -9.74 13.68 -2.41
C VAL A 415 -11.12 13.02 -2.45
N ALA A 416 -11.39 12.20 -3.45
CA ALA A 416 -12.60 11.39 -3.54
C ALA A 416 -12.32 9.93 -3.19
N PRO A 417 -13.25 9.22 -2.53
CA PRO A 417 -13.10 7.80 -2.27
C PRO A 417 -13.10 7.01 -3.59
N PHE A 418 -12.28 5.98 -3.61
CA PHE A 418 -12.27 4.97 -4.65
C PHE A 418 -12.28 3.60 -3.97
N GLU A 419 -13.33 2.83 -4.17
CA GLU A 419 -13.45 1.48 -3.61
C GLU A 419 -13.03 0.45 -4.63
N VAL A 420 -12.13 -0.42 -4.24
CA VAL A 420 -11.75 -1.59 -5.01
C VAL A 420 -12.91 -2.59 -4.99
N ASN A 421 -13.17 -3.27 -6.10
CA ASN A 421 -14.33 -4.15 -6.29
C ASN A 421 -15.68 -3.42 -6.37
N GLY A 422 -15.68 -2.15 -6.70
CA GLY A 422 -16.88 -1.38 -6.93
C GLY A 422 -17.43 -1.49 -8.36
N THR A 423 -18.71 -1.16 -8.52
CA THR A 423 -19.34 -0.96 -9.83
C THR A 423 -19.58 0.53 -10.04
N TYR A 424 -19.05 1.08 -11.11
CA TYR A 424 -19.06 2.51 -11.38
C TYR A 424 -19.59 2.87 -12.76
N GLN A 425 -20.15 4.06 -12.85
CA GLN A 425 -20.20 4.83 -14.09
C GLN A 425 -18.97 5.75 -14.11
N ILE A 426 -18.25 5.81 -15.22
CA ILE A 426 -16.98 6.53 -15.31
C ILE A 426 -17.18 7.74 -16.21
N MET A 427 -17.14 8.95 -15.63
CA MET A 427 -17.42 10.21 -16.32
C MET A 427 -16.13 10.94 -16.69
N ASN A 428 -15.99 11.31 -17.96
CA ASN A 428 -14.90 12.20 -18.39
C ASN A 428 -15.17 13.63 -17.94
N MET A 429 -14.20 14.28 -17.33
CA MET A 429 -14.35 15.61 -16.73
C MET A 429 -14.52 16.72 -17.78
N SER A 430 -14.00 16.55 -18.99
CA SER A 430 -14.14 17.54 -20.07
C SER A 430 -15.50 17.45 -20.77
N SER A 431 -15.89 16.24 -21.16
CA SER A 431 -17.13 16.01 -21.94
C SER A 431 -18.37 15.90 -21.07
N LYS A 432 -18.21 15.61 -19.76
CA LYS A 432 -19.27 15.25 -18.82
C LYS A 432 -20.11 14.04 -19.28
N LYS A 433 -19.51 13.19 -20.12
CA LYS A 433 -20.11 11.99 -20.67
C LYS A 433 -19.49 10.75 -20.07
N LEU A 434 -20.25 9.66 -20.09
CA LEU A 434 -19.85 8.39 -19.48
C LEU A 434 -19.09 7.52 -20.47
N LEU A 435 -18.06 6.85 -19.98
CA LEU A 435 -17.38 5.77 -20.67
C LEU A 435 -18.40 4.69 -21.03
N THR A 436 -18.52 4.39 -22.30
CA THR A 436 -19.59 3.56 -22.86
C THR A 436 -19.01 2.48 -23.74
N MET A 437 -19.44 1.23 -23.53
CA MET A 437 -19.21 0.16 -24.48
C MET A 437 -20.16 0.34 -25.69
N ASN A 438 -19.60 0.51 -26.87
CA ASN A 438 -20.34 0.60 -28.13
C ASN A 438 -19.81 -0.46 -29.11
N GLY A 439 -20.41 -1.65 -29.10
CA GLY A 439 -19.82 -2.81 -29.74
C GLY A 439 -18.45 -3.13 -29.13
N ASN A 440 -17.41 -3.17 -29.94
CA ASN A 440 -16.02 -3.38 -29.50
C ASN A 440 -15.25 -2.06 -29.27
N ASN A 441 -15.90 -0.91 -29.31
CA ASN A 441 -15.24 0.38 -29.10
C ASN A 441 -15.58 0.95 -27.73
N ALA A 442 -14.61 1.58 -27.07
CA ALA A 442 -14.85 2.46 -25.95
C ALA A 442 -15.16 3.88 -26.48
N THR A 443 -16.31 4.39 -26.13
CA THR A 443 -16.78 5.74 -26.49
C THR A 443 -17.19 6.51 -25.25
N THR A 444 -17.45 7.80 -25.39
CA THR A 444 -18.16 8.57 -24.37
C THR A 444 -19.55 8.94 -24.88
N ASP A 445 -20.56 8.70 -24.07
CA ASP A 445 -21.96 8.99 -24.47
C ASP A 445 -22.73 9.64 -23.32
N SER A 446 -23.85 10.30 -23.67
CA SER A 446 -24.76 10.86 -22.68
C SER A 446 -25.27 9.73 -21.75
N ARG A 447 -25.50 10.08 -20.49
CA ARG A 447 -25.98 9.15 -19.47
C ARG A 447 -27.32 8.55 -19.88
N LYS A 448 -27.45 7.21 -19.76
CA LYS A 448 -28.70 6.49 -20.10
C LYS A 448 -29.32 5.95 -18.82
N SER A 449 -30.63 6.04 -18.69
CA SER A 449 -31.38 5.65 -17.50
C SER A 449 -31.37 4.14 -17.20
N SER A 450 -30.93 3.31 -18.14
CA SER A 450 -30.93 1.83 -17.97
C SER A 450 -29.80 1.20 -18.79
N GLY A 451 -28.55 1.64 -18.60
CA GLY A 451 -27.51 1.20 -19.52
C GLY A 451 -26.38 0.44 -18.82
N THR A 452 -26.43 -0.88 -18.79
CA THR A 452 -25.30 -1.73 -18.38
C THR A 452 -24.05 -1.48 -19.22
N THR A 453 -24.18 -0.98 -20.46
CA THR A 453 -23.05 -0.58 -21.32
C THR A 453 -22.25 0.61 -20.78
N GLN A 454 -22.74 1.32 -19.76
CA GLN A 454 -22.09 2.46 -19.09
C GLN A 454 -21.67 2.14 -17.67
N GLN A 455 -21.79 0.89 -17.23
CA GLN A 455 -21.41 0.44 -15.92
C GLN A 455 -20.20 -0.49 -16.01
N TRP A 456 -19.26 -0.30 -15.11
CA TRP A 456 -17.98 -0.99 -15.11
C TRP A 456 -17.68 -1.55 -13.73
N ASN A 457 -17.42 -2.85 -13.66
CA ASN A 457 -16.84 -3.46 -12.48
C ASN A 457 -15.34 -3.18 -12.47
N VAL A 458 -14.85 -2.62 -11.38
CA VAL A 458 -13.44 -2.30 -11.20
C VAL A 458 -12.89 -3.14 -10.07
N TYR A 459 -11.93 -3.99 -10.36
CA TYR A 459 -11.36 -4.92 -9.39
C TYR A 459 -9.85 -5.12 -9.61
N PRO A 460 -9.08 -5.49 -8.55
CA PRO A 460 -7.64 -5.62 -8.66
C PRO A 460 -7.22 -6.72 -9.62
N SER A 461 -6.15 -6.45 -10.37
CA SER A 461 -5.45 -7.45 -11.13
C SER A 461 -4.43 -8.17 -10.23
N TYR A 462 -4.65 -9.45 -9.99
CA TYR A 462 -3.70 -10.31 -9.27
C TYR A 462 -2.98 -11.29 -10.20
N THR A 463 -3.16 -11.16 -11.50
CA THR A 463 -2.77 -12.16 -12.49
C THR A 463 -1.26 -12.44 -12.50
N ASP A 464 -0.46 -11.39 -12.26
CA ASP A 464 1.01 -11.47 -12.27
C ASP A 464 1.63 -11.04 -10.93
N GLY A 465 0.84 -11.07 -9.84
CA GLY A 465 1.29 -10.62 -8.53
C GLY A 465 1.42 -9.11 -8.37
N ASP A 466 1.21 -8.36 -9.44
CA ASP A 466 1.21 -6.90 -9.40
C ASP A 466 -0.17 -6.38 -9.00
N CYS A 467 -0.30 -6.04 -7.73
CA CYS A 467 -1.54 -5.55 -7.16
C CYS A 467 -1.76 -4.04 -7.36
N SER A 468 -0.95 -3.37 -8.19
CA SER A 468 -1.06 -1.94 -8.47
C SER A 468 -2.05 -1.61 -9.58
N TYR A 469 -2.58 -2.62 -10.26
CA TYR A 469 -3.44 -2.45 -11.42
C TYR A 469 -4.83 -3.00 -11.20
N TRP A 470 -5.77 -2.53 -12.03
CA TRP A 470 -7.18 -2.93 -12.01
C TRP A 470 -7.65 -3.33 -13.40
N PHE A 471 -8.65 -4.23 -13.42
CA PHE A 471 -9.47 -4.53 -14.57
C PHE A 471 -10.74 -3.67 -14.56
N PHE A 472 -11.25 -3.40 -15.76
CA PHE A 472 -12.49 -2.69 -15.98
C PHE A 472 -13.40 -3.54 -16.86
N ASP A 473 -14.33 -4.25 -16.25
CA ASP A 473 -15.25 -5.13 -16.95
C ASP A 473 -16.60 -4.45 -17.17
N ASN A 474 -17.11 -4.51 -18.38
CA ASN A 474 -18.41 -3.95 -18.64
C ASN A 474 -19.53 -4.84 -18.10
N THR A 475 -20.45 -4.30 -17.28
CA THR A 475 -21.53 -5.08 -16.68
C THR A 475 -22.56 -5.63 -17.67
N GLY A 476 -22.65 -5.04 -18.85
CA GLY A 476 -23.47 -5.56 -19.95
C GLY A 476 -22.94 -6.84 -20.59
N ASN A 477 -21.63 -7.07 -20.46
CA ASN A 477 -20.96 -8.28 -20.86
C ASN A 477 -19.64 -8.43 -20.09
N THR A 478 -19.64 -9.16 -19.00
CA THR A 478 -18.51 -9.34 -18.08
C THR A 478 -17.28 -10.04 -18.68
N LYS A 479 -17.35 -10.49 -19.92
CA LYS A 479 -16.20 -10.98 -20.68
C LYS A 479 -15.54 -9.89 -21.51
N MET A 480 -16.05 -8.67 -21.47
CA MET A 480 -15.56 -7.54 -22.26
C MET A 480 -14.80 -6.57 -21.34
N HIS A 481 -13.51 -6.52 -21.51
CA HIS A 481 -12.59 -5.70 -20.73
C HIS A 481 -12.19 -4.44 -21.46
N LEU A 482 -11.98 -3.34 -20.74
CA LEU A 482 -11.38 -2.13 -21.28
C LEU A 482 -9.93 -2.42 -21.67
N ASN A 483 -9.58 -2.17 -22.94
CA ASN A 483 -8.34 -2.63 -23.54
C ASN A 483 -7.72 -1.56 -24.46
N SER A 484 -6.41 -1.48 -24.50
CA SER A 484 -5.67 -0.65 -25.46
C SER A 484 -5.43 -1.44 -26.75
N LYS A 485 -6.01 -1.01 -27.86
CA LYS A 485 -5.84 -1.66 -29.18
C LYS A 485 -4.41 -1.43 -29.68
N LEU A 486 -3.64 -2.49 -29.74
CA LEU A 486 -2.22 -2.45 -30.08
C LEU A 486 -1.93 -3.11 -31.42
N ASP A 487 -0.98 -2.55 -32.15
CA ASP A 487 -0.42 -3.17 -33.36
C ASP A 487 0.88 -3.92 -33.00
N TRP A 488 0.75 -5.18 -32.60
CA TRP A 488 1.86 -6.03 -32.25
C TRP A 488 2.82 -6.31 -33.41
N GLY A 489 2.43 -6.00 -34.66
CA GLY A 489 3.34 -6.06 -35.81
C GLY A 489 4.35 -4.91 -35.87
N ASN A 490 4.14 -3.86 -35.07
CA ASN A 490 5.01 -2.69 -35.03
C ASN A 490 5.20 -2.18 -33.59
N LEU A 491 6.10 -2.81 -32.86
CA LEU A 491 6.37 -2.50 -31.45
C LEU A 491 6.69 -1.03 -31.19
N ALA A 492 7.38 -0.36 -32.12
CA ALA A 492 7.69 1.06 -31.96
C ALA A 492 6.42 1.93 -31.88
N THR A 493 5.38 1.61 -32.64
CA THR A 493 4.12 2.38 -32.62
C THR A 493 3.30 2.15 -31.36
N ILE A 494 3.40 0.97 -30.74
CA ILE A 494 2.73 0.68 -29.46
C ILE A 494 3.08 1.73 -28.40
N PHE A 495 4.35 2.09 -28.32
CA PHE A 495 4.85 2.98 -27.27
C PHE A 495 4.91 4.47 -27.71
N THR A 496 4.92 4.77 -28.98
CA THR A 496 5.07 6.15 -29.47
C THR A 496 3.78 6.78 -30.00
N SER A 497 2.80 5.97 -30.44
CA SER A 497 1.55 6.47 -31.02
C SER A 497 0.40 6.37 -30.06
N SER A 498 -0.61 7.26 -30.22
CA SER A 498 -1.91 7.09 -29.56
C SER A 498 -2.59 5.81 -30.05
N ALA A 499 -3.25 5.11 -29.14
CA ALA A 499 -4.05 3.92 -29.48
C ALA A 499 -5.55 4.19 -29.27
N GLU A 500 -6.38 3.53 -30.07
CA GLU A 500 -7.81 3.42 -29.79
C GLU A 500 -8.03 2.58 -28.53
N ILE A 501 -9.00 2.94 -27.73
CA ILE A 501 -9.43 2.12 -26.62
C ILE A 501 -10.64 1.33 -27.07
N ILE A 502 -10.54 0.03 -26.89
CA ILE A 502 -11.56 -0.94 -27.26
C ILE A 502 -12.11 -1.64 -26.02
N VAL A 503 -13.23 -2.31 -26.20
CA VAL A 503 -13.78 -3.22 -25.20
C VAL A 503 -13.78 -4.61 -25.85
N TYR A 504 -12.95 -5.48 -25.35
CA TYR A 504 -12.65 -6.73 -26.03
C TYR A 504 -12.56 -7.91 -25.03
N ALA A 505 -12.98 -9.09 -25.48
CA ALA A 505 -12.86 -10.32 -24.73
C ALA A 505 -11.51 -10.96 -25.05
N THR A 506 -10.60 -11.02 -24.10
CA THR A 506 -9.26 -11.64 -24.24
C THR A 506 -9.20 -13.05 -23.72
N GLY A 507 -10.11 -13.73 -23.28
CA GLY A 507 -10.00 -15.07 -22.70
C GLY A 507 -9.31 -15.07 -21.33
N GLU A 508 -8.72 -16.21 -20.94
CA GLU A 508 -8.21 -16.41 -19.58
C GLU A 508 -6.82 -15.82 -19.31
N ASN A 509 -6.14 -15.28 -20.29
CA ASN A 509 -4.74 -14.81 -20.18
C ASN A 509 -4.62 -13.30 -20.07
N HIS A 510 -5.44 -12.63 -19.37
CA HIS A 510 -5.46 -11.19 -19.09
C HIS A 510 -4.16 -10.42 -19.43
N PRO A 511 -3.93 -9.99 -20.67
CA PRO A 511 -2.71 -9.34 -21.05
C PRO A 511 -2.58 -7.94 -20.47
N MET A 512 -1.36 -7.39 -20.45
CA MET A 512 -1.06 -6.11 -19.81
C MET A 512 -1.79 -4.91 -20.42
N GLU A 513 -2.23 -5.02 -21.69
CA GLU A 513 -2.99 -3.96 -22.38
C GLU A 513 -4.39 -3.75 -21.83
N GLU A 514 -4.93 -4.66 -21.03
CA GLU A 514 -6.22 -4.52 -20.35
C GLU A 514 -6.11 -4.23 -18.86
N GLN A 515 -4.90 -3.99 -18.36
CA GLN A 515 -4.64 -3.65 -16.98
C GLN A 515 -4.35 -2.15 -16.84
N TRP A 516 -4.95 -1.53 -15.83
CA TRP A 516 -4.95 -0.09 -15.67
C TRP A 516 -4.57 0.34 -14.28
N TYR A 517 -3.66 1.29 -14.16
CA TYR A 517 -3.37 2.00 -12.92
C TYR A 517 -4.31 3.18 -12.77
N VAL A 518 -4.93 3.32 -11.60
CA VAL A 518 -5.84 4.42 -11.26
C VAL A 518 -5.11 5.35 -10.31
N LYS A 519 -4.70 6.52 -10.81
CA LYS A 519 -3.97 7.52 -10.04
C LYS A 519 -4.88 8.70 -9.71
N TYR A 520 -4.98 9.05 -8.43
CA TYR A 520 -5.68 10.26 -8.02
C TYR A 520 -5.01 11.51 -8.61
N ALA A 521 -5.80 12.46 -9.08
CA ALA A 521 -5.29 13.68 -9.69
C ALA A 521 -5.74 14.95 -8.96
N GLN A 522 -7.02 15.30 -9.06
CA GLN A 522 -7.58 16.50 -8.44
C GLN A 522 -9.11 16.49 -8.52
N ASN A 523 -9.78 17.27 -7.70
CA ASN A 523 -11.25 17.49 -7.74
C ASN A 523 -12.05 16.17 -7.79
N GLY A 524 -11.64 15.17 -7.02
CA GLY A 524 -12.28 13.86 -6.98
C GLY A 524 -12.18 13.09 -8.30
N ALA A 525 -11.22 13.41 -9.16
CA ALA A 525 -11.00 12.74 -10.43
C ALA A 525 -9.67 11.99 -10.44
N PHE A 526 -9.55 11.05 -11.37
CA PHE A 526 -8.43 10.16 -11.51
C PHE A 526 -7.89 10.13 -12.93
N TYR A 527 -6.60 9.87 -13.06
CA TYR A 527 -6.00 9.37 -14.27
C TYR A 527 -6.16 7.86 -14.33
N ILE A 528 -6.45 7.34 -15.51
CA ILE A 528 -6.51 5.90 -15.78
C ILE A 528 -5.38 5.60 -16.78
N ILE A 529 -4.37 4.83 -16.34
CA ILE A 529 -3.10 4.69 -17.03
C ILE A 529 -2.89 3.22 -17.41
N ASN A 530 -2.65 2.96 -18.68
CA ASN A 530 -2.45 1.60 -19.18
C ASN A 530 -1.13 1.00 -18.70
N ARG A 531 -1.15 -0.24 -18.20
CA ARG A 531 0.03 -0.94 -17.67
C ARG A 531 1.13 -1.08 -18.71
N LEU A 532 0.80 -1.55 -19.91
CA LEU A 532 1.82 -1.86 -20.91
C LEU A 532 2.47 -0.59 -21.48
N THR A 533 1.66 0.40 -21.83
CA THR A 533 2.11 1.57 -22.59
C THR A 533 2.43 2.79 -21.73
N ASN A 534 2.06 2.78 -20.43
CA ASN A 534 2.08 3.93 -19.52
C ASN A 534 1.35 5.17 -20.10
N LYS A 535 0.39 4.95 -20.99
CA LYS A 535 -0.42 6.01 -21.59
C LYS A 535 -1.73 6.19 -20.85
N TYR A 536 -2.22 7.40 -20.86
CA TYR A 536 -3.38 7.87 -20.15
C TYR A 536 -4.65 7.75 -20.98
N LEU A 537 -5.73 7.28 -20.37
CA LEU A 537 -7.05 7.26 -20.98
C LEU A 537 -7.50 8.70 -21.28
N TYR A 538 -7.92 8.97 -22.53
CA TYR A 538 -8.16 10.31 -23.03
C TYR A 538 -9.45 10.40 -23.85
N CYS A 539 -10.21 11.48 -23.64
CA CYS A 539 -11.35 11.84 -24.47
C CYS A 539 -11.22 13.30 -24.94
N GLY A 540 -10.89 13.48 -26.20
CA GLY A 540 -10.67 14.80 -26.81
C GLY A 540 -11.91 15.53 -27.29
N SER A 541 -13.08 14.87 -27.31
CA SER A 541 -14.32 15.43 -27.88
C SER A 541 -15.49 15.38 -26.91
N ALA A 542 -16.28 16.42 -26.87
CA ALA A 542 -17.54 16.47 -26.11
C ALA A 542 -18.74 15.87 -26.86
N THR A 543 -18.56 15.42 -28.08
CA THR A 543 -19.64 14.84 -28.90
C THR A 543 -20.03 13.47 -28.37
N ALA A 544 -21.30 13.16 -28.28
CA ALA A 544 -21.80 11.84 -27.94
C ALA A 544 -21.35 10.80 -28.99
N GLY A 545 -20.92 9.63 -28.53
CA GLY A 545 -20.34 8.60 -29.40
C GLY A 545 -18.86 8.83 -29.75
N ALA A 546 -18.19 9.84 -29.17
CA ALA A 546 -16.78 10.10 -29.40
C ALA A 546 -15.91 8.93 -28.92
N LEU A 547 -14.95 8.54 -29.77
CA LEU A 547 -13.99 7.48 -29.42
C LEU A 547 -13.07 7.91 -28.28
N VAL A 548 -12.81 6.99 -27.36
CA VAL A 548 -11.79 7.13 -26.33
C VAL A 548 -10.46 6.62 -26.88
N THR A 549 -9.38 7.29 -26.56
CA THR A 549 -8.03 6.94 -27.00
C THR A 549 -7.07 6.95 -25.83
N SER A 550 -5.87 6.45 -26.00
CA SER A 550 -4.76 6.63 -25.07
C SER A 550 -3.81 7.71 -25.58
N LYS A 551 -3.22 8.47 -24.66
CA LYS A 551 -2.20 9.48 -24.97
C LYS A 551 -1.06 9.46 -23.95
N ASN A 552 0.06 10.02 -24.33
CA ASN A 552 1.14 10.33 -23.40
C ASN A 552 0.64 11.21 -22.25
N PRO A 553 1.33 11.22 -21.09
CA PRO A 553 0.99 12.10 -19.97
C PRO A 553 0.71 13.53 -20.45
N PRO A 554 -0.21 14.26 -19.79
CA PRO A 554 -0.37 15.68 -20.06
C PRO A 554 0.93 16.44 -19.76
N ALA A 555 1.18 17.52 -20.48
CA ALA A 555 2.31 18.39 -20.19
C ALA A 555 2.17 19.00 -18.77
N SER A 556 3.28 19.22 -18.08
CA SER A 556 3.29 19.80 -16.72
C SER A 556 2.67 21.18 -16.62
N ASP A 557 2.65 21.92 -17.73
CA ASP A 557 2.04 23.27 -17.86
C ASP A 557 0.66 23.23 -18.56
N ALA A 558 0.07 22.03 -18.70
CA ALA A 558 -1.22 21.88 -19.39
C ALA A 558 -2.33 22.66 -18.68
N LYS A 559 -3.13 23.37 -19.45
CA LYS A 559 -4.27 24.13 -18.93
C LYS A 559 -5.36 23.20 -18.39
N PRO A 560 -6.17 23.64 -17.40
CA PRO A 560 -7.25 22.83 -16.86
C PRO A 560 -8.21 22.25 -17.92
N SER A 561 -8.49 22.99 -18.98
CA SER A 561 -9.32 22.50 -20.09
C SER A 561 -8.72 21.33 -20.87
N GLU A 562 -7.38 21.24 -20.92
CA GLU A 562 -6.70 20.10 -21.52
C GLU A 562 -6.60 18.94 -20.52
N LEU A 563 -6.24 19.23 -19.26
CA LEU A 563 -6.17 18.22 -18.19
C LEU A 563 -7.49 17.48 -18.02
N ASN A 564 -8.63 18.18 -18.06
CA ASN A 564 -9.95 17.58 -17.92
C ASN A 564 -10.25 16.49 -18.97
N LYS A 565 -9.57 16.48 -20.13
CA LYS A 565 -9.71 15.44 -21.15
C LYS A 565 -9.08 14.11 -20.72
N TYR A 566 -8.14 14.13 -19.79
CA TYR A 566 -7.46 12.97 -19.20
C TYR A 566 -8.11 12.51 -17.91
N LEU A 567 -8.96 13.33 -17.30
CA LEU A 567 -9.49 13.13 -15.97
C LEU A 567 -10.85 12.42 -16.03
N TRP A 568 -11.00 11.44 -15.15
CA TRP A 568 -12.18 10.59 -15.05
C TRP A 568 -12.67 10.51 -13.62
N ARG A 569 -13.99 10.60 -13.43
CA ARG A 569 -14.63 10.50 -12.13
C ARG A 569 -15.40 9.19 -12.03
N PHE A 570 -15.21 8.46 -10.93
CA PHE A 570 -15.93 7.22 -10.65
C PHE A 570 -17.22 7.56 -9.90
N LEU A 571 -18.37 7.28 -10.50
CA LEU A 571 -19.68 7.59 -9.97
C LEU A 571 -20.36 6.28 -9.55
N PRO A 572 -20.83 6.13 -8.30
CA PRO A 572 -21.64 4.99 -7.90
C PRO A 572 -22.86 4.79 -8.79
N THR A 573 -23.27 3.55 -9.02
CA THR A 573 -24.34 3.22 -9.96
C THR A 573 -25.75 3.36 -9.38
N ASP A 574 -25.87 3.41 -8.06
CA ASP A 574 -27.11 3.58 -7.30
C ASP A 574 -27.58 5.02 -7.20
N VAL A 575 -26.78 5.96 -7.68
CA VAL A 575 -27.12 7.39 -7.66
C VAL A 575 -28.21 7.68 -8.69
N LYS A 576 -29.23 8.42 -8.27
CA LYS A 576 -30.32 8.87 -9.14
C LYS A 576 -29.76 9.64 -10.34
N ILE A 577 -30.15 9.23 -11.54
CA ILE A 577 -29.70 9.86 -12.77
C ILE A 577 -30.46 11.15 -12.99
N PRO A 578 -29.79 12.29 -13.07
CA PRO A 578 -30.44 13.55 -13.35
C PRO A 578 -30.96 13.60 -14.77
N THR A 579 -32.12 14.18 -14.93
CA THR A 579 -32.73 14.47 -16.25
C THR A 579 -32.33 15.84 -16.79
N ALA A 580 -31.72 16.68 -15.96
CA ALA A 580 -31.32 18.03 -16.28
C ALA A 580 -29.98 18.09 -17.00
N THR A 581 -29.90 18.99 -18.00
CA THR A 581 -28.67 19.25 -18.78
C THR A 581 -27.77 20.32 -18.14
N VAL A 582 -28.25 21.01 -17.12
CA VAL A 582 -27.52 22.09 -16.43
C VAL A 582 -26.78 21.52 -15.25
N MET A 583 -25.46 21.65 -15.25
CA MET A 583 -24.53 21.06 -14.26
C MET A 583 -23.86 22.19 -13.46
N ASN A 584 -24.64 23.10 -12.90
CA ASN A 584 -24.12 24.12 -12.00
C ASN A 584 -23.82 23.47 -10.63
N ALA A 585 -22.79 23.96 -9.96
CA ALA A 585 -22.54 23.57 -8.57
C ALA A 585 -23.72 24.04 -7.69
N PRO A 586 -24.10 23.28 -6.66
CA PRO A 586 -25.19 23.65 -5.75
C PRO A 586 -24.83 24.86 -4.88
N GLN A 587 -25.82 25.45 -4.24
CA GLN A 587 -25.61 26.50 -3.26
C GLN A 587 -24.94 25.94 -2.01
N ALA A 588 -24.07 26.72 -1.40
CA ALA A 588 -23.37 26.35 -0.18
C ALA A 588 -24.36 26.13 1.00
N PRO A 589 -24.07 25.18 1.91
CA PRO A 589 -24.77 25.09 3.19
C PRO A 589 -24.53 26.35 4.02
N THR A 590 -25.45 26.69 4.90
CA THR A 590 -25.38 27.90 5.72
C THR A 590 -25.56 27.58 7.21
N ASN A 591 -25.32 28.56 8.08
CA ASN A 591 -25.54 28.45 9.52
C ASN A 591 -24.81 27.27 10.14
N LEU A 592 -23.57 27.02 9.76
CA LEU A 592 -22.74 25.98 10.40
C LEU A 592 -22.51 26.33 11.87
N THR A 593 -22.84 25.41 12.77
CA THR A 593 -22.67 25.54 14.22
C THR A 593 -21.96 24.33 14.78
N ALA A 594 -21.36 24.46 15.97
CA ALA A 594 -20.71 23.35 16.67
C ALA A 594 -21.17 23.25 18.12
N LYS A 595 -21.45 22.04 18.57
CA LYS A 595 -21.58 21.67 19.99
C LYS A 595 -20.28 20.94 20.37
N GLN A 596 -19.47 21.60 21.19
CA GLN A 596 -18.22 21.07 21.71
C GLN A 596 -18.46 20.12 22.86
N ARG A 597 -17.70 19.02 22.93
CA ARG A 597 -17.72 18.00 23.98
C ARG A 597 -16.29 17.67 24.37
N VAL A 598 -16.07 16.85 25.37
CA VAL A 598 -14.73 16.43 25.83
C VAL A 598 -14.05 15.43 24.91
N GLY A 599 -14.78 14.71 24.08
CA GLY A 599 -14.24 13.69 23.16
C GLY A 599 -14.71 13.86 21.72
N SER A 600 -15.55 14.84 21.40
CA SER A 600 -16.05 15.07 20.05
C SER A 600 -16.53 16.50 19.81
N VAL A 601 -16.70 16.84 18.54
CA VAL A 601 -17.33 18.09 18.07
C VAL A 601 -18.52 17.72 17.19
N GLU A 602 -19.73 18.02 17.63
CA GLU A 602 -20.94 17.83 16.83
C GLU A 602 -21.22 19.08 15.99
N LEU A 603 -21.18 18.91 14.68
CA LEU A 603 -21.50 19.96 13.70
C LEU A 603 -22.95 19.87 13.28
N SER A 604 -23.61 21.01 13.06
CA SER A 604 -24.92 21.08 12.41
C SER A 604 -25.01 22.30 11.49
N TRP A 605 -25.76 22.18 10.40
CA TRP A 605 -25.89 23.23 9.39
C TRP A 605 -27.30 23.27 8.78
N THR A 606 -27.61 24.37 8.11
CA THR A 606 -28.78 24.47 7.27
C THR A 606 -28.46 23.91 5.89
N ALA A 607 -29.32 23.02 5.40
CA ALA A 607 -29.18 22.39 4.09
C ALA A 607 -29.05 23.42 2.97
N SER A 608 -28.38 23.03 1.89
CA SER A 608 -28.48 23.75 0.62
C SER A 608 -29.93 23.87 0.17
N THR A 609 -30.24 24.94 -0.54
CA THR A 609 -31.58 25.19 -1.08
C THR A 609 -31.85 24.42 -2.38
N ASP A 610 -30.82 23.81 -2.97
CA ASP A 610 -30.96 23.09 -4.23
C ASP A 610 -31.47 21.67 -4.00
N GLU A 611 -32.52 21.30 -4.73
CA GLU A 611 -33.22 20.02 -4.56
C GLU A 611 -32.44 18.81 -5.06
N ASP A 612 -31.41 19.04 -5.89
CA ASP A 612 -30.56 18.00 -6.45
C ASP A 612 -29.35 17.64 -5.58
N VAL A 613 -29.22 18.25 -4.39
CA VAL A 613 -28.19 17.88 -3.41
C VAL A 613 -28.47 16.49 -2.84
N ILE A 614 -27.46 15.62 -2.97
CA ILE A 614 -27.55 14.22 -2.52
C ILE A 614 -26.79 13.98 -1.21
N SER A 615 -25.78 14.80 -0.92
CA SER A 615 -24.94 14.62 0.28
C SER A 615 -24.13 15.87 0.60
N TYR A 616 -23.39 15.81 1.73
CA TYR A 616 -22.46 16.83 2.17
C TYR A 616 -21.07 16.23 2.41
N THR A 617 -20.04 17.07 2.23
CA THR A 617 -18.65 16.80 2.57
C THR A 617 -18.24 17.72 3.72
N ILE A 618 -17.62 17.14 4.74
CA ILE A 618 -17.14 17.86 5.92
C ILE A 618 -15.63 18.05 5.80
N LEU A 619 -15.19 19.27 5.92
CA LEU A 619 -13.78 19.67 5.82
C LEU A 619 -13.31 20.17 7.19
N ARG A 620 -12.08 19.77 7.57
CA ARG A 620 -11.44 20.19 8.81
C ARG A 620 -9.98 20.59 8.54
N ALA A 621 -9.53 21.64 9.18
CA ALA A 621 -8.12 22.01 9.30
C ALA A 621 -7.79 22.28 10.76
N GLU A 622 -6.53 22.10 11.14
CA GLU A 622 -6.01 22.69 12.37
C GLU A 622 -5.91 24.20 12.20
N ALA A 623 -6.27 24.96 13.21
CA ALA A 623 -6.15 26.40 13.17
C ALA A 623 -4.66 26.78 13.12
N PRO A 624 -4.21 27.56 12.10
CA PRO A 624 -2.81 27.92 11.98
C PRO A 624 -2.29 28.65 13.23
N ALA A 625 -1.09 28.31 13.66
CA ALA A 625 -0.45 28.97 14.81
C ALA A 625 -0.12 30.44 14.54
N THR A 626 0.06 30.82 13.27
CA THR A 626 0.36 32.18 12.83
C THR A 626 -0.89 32.82 12.24
N GLU A 627 -1.27 33.98 12.76
CA GLU A 627 -2.40 34.73 12.24
C GLU A 627 -2.21 35.08 10.77
N GLY A 628 -3.21 34.81 9.94
CA GLY A 628 -3.19 35.06 8.51
C GLY A 628 -2.52 33.97 7.65
N ALA A 629 -1.96 32.92 8.26
CA ALA A 629 -1.51 31.76 7.50
C ALA A 629 -2.70 30.97 6.94
N ALA A 630 -2.54 30.40 5.76
CA ALA A 630 -3.56 29.57 5.14
C ALA A 630 -3.79 28.30 5.95
N ALA A 631 -5.05 27.94 6.18
CA ALA A 631 -5.42 26.68 6.81
C ALA A 631 -5.45 25.56 5.77
N GLU A 632 -4.87 24.41 6.09
CA GLU A 632 -4.84 23.24 5.22
C GLU A 632 -5.99 22.30 5.59
N TYR A 633 -7.03 22.27 4.75
CA TYR A 633 -8.23 21.49 5.02
C TYR A 633 -8.10 20.07 4.50
N ASN A 634 -8.61 19.12 5.29
CA ASN A 634 -8.81 17.73 4.91
C ASN A 634 -10.29 17.36 4.98
N THR A 635 -10.72 16.46 4.11
CA THR A 635 -12.05 15.87 4.21
C THR A 635 -12.08 14.88 5.37
N ILE A 636 -12.98 15.06 6.34
CA ILE A 636 -13.17 14.15 7.46
C ILE A 636 -14.52 13.44 7.43
N GLY A 637 -15.42 13.83 6.56
CA GLY A 637 -16.73 13.19 6.36
C GLY A 637 -17.20 13.35 4.92
N ARG A 638 -17.81 12.29 4.38
CA ARG A 638 -18.35 12.25 3.02
C ARG A 638 -19.67 11.55 2.97
N ASN A 639 -20.40 11.78 1.88
CA ASN A 639 -21.68 11.14 1.64
C ASN A 639 -22.65 11.32 2.84
N ILE A 640 -22.50 12.42 3.58
CA ILE A 640 -23.36 12.72 4.71
C ILE A 640 -24.71 13.17 4.16
N THR A 641 -25.73 12.36 4.32
CA THR A 641 -27.08 12.62 3.79
C THR A 641 -27.93 13.50 4.70
N GLY A 642 -27.52 13.67 5.97
CA GLY A 642 -28.15 14.56 6.93
C GLY A 642 -27.50 15.94 7.03
N THR A 643 -27.92 16.75 7.97
CA THR A 643 -27.38 18.08 8.27
C THR A 643 -26.62 18.13 9.59
N THR A 644 -26.14 17.01 10.06
CA THR A 644 -25.34 16.88 11.28
C THR A 644 -24.18 15.91 11.05
N PHE A 645 -23.08 16.15 11.77
CA PHE A 645 -21.90 15.29 11.74
C PHE A 645 -21.18 15.35 13.08
N ILE A 646 -20.70 14.22 13.58
CA ILE A 646 -19.90 14.17 14.81
C ILE A 646 -18.45 13.90 14.44
N ASP A 647 -17.58 14.88 14.65
CA ASP A 647 -16.13 14.68 14.58
C ASP A 647 -15.64 14.12 15.92
N ASN A 648 -15.47 12.82 15.98
CA ASN A 648 -14.91 12.07 17.11
C ASN A 648 -13.42 11.78 16.94
N THR A 649 -12.77 12.43 15.98
CA THR A 649 -11.33 12.35 15.73
C THR A 649 -10.57 13.62 16.14
N ALA A 650 -11.28 14.61 16.69
CA ALA A 650 -10.68 15.81 17.25
C ALA A 650 -9.82 15.48 18.47
N ILE A 651 -8.70 16.20 18.63
CA ILE A 651 -7.72 15.97 19.70
C ILE A 651 -7.81 17.12 20.72
N GLU A 652 -7.73 16.81 22.00
CA GLU A 652 -7.73 17.79 23.08
C GLU A 652 -6.55 18.77 22.94
N GLY A 653 -6.78 20.02 23.22
CA GLY A 653 -5.78 21.09 23.11
C GLY A 653 -5.60 21.64 21.69
N THR A 654 -6.17 20.98 20.68
CA THR A 654 -6.11 21.44 19.27
C THR A 654 -7.38 22.21 18.91
N LYS A 655 -7.20 23.39 18.35
CA LYS A 655 -8.30 24.18 17.78
C LYS A 655 -8.45 23.84 16.29
N TYR A 656 -9.66 23.50 15.90
CA TYR A 656 -9.98 23.16 14.50
C TYR A 656 -10.84 24.23 13.83
N LEU A 657 -10.74 24.27 12.53
CA LEU A 657 -11.58 25.04 11.62
C LEU A 657 -12.39 24.06 10.76
N TYR A 658 -13.67 24.28 10.66
CA TYR A 658 -14.61 23.43 9.93
C TYR A 658 -15.29 24.17 8.80
N LYS A 659 -15.58 23.46 7.72
CA LYS A 659 -16.42 23.88 6.59
C LYS A 659 -17.27 22.71 6.13
N VAL A 660 -18.39 23.02 5.49
CA VAL A 660 -19.27 22.03 4.86
C VAL A 660 -19.53 22.40 3.41
N GLN A 661 -19.48 21.44 2.52
CA GLN A 661 -19.85 21.61 1.10
C GLN A 661 -21.03 20.70 0.77
N ALA A 662 -21.97 21.20 -0.04
CA ALA A 662 -23.01 20.39 -0.63
C ALA A 662 -22.49 19.67 -1.88
N VAL A 663 -22.99 18.48 -2.15
CA VAL A 663 -22.68 17.67 -3.32
C VAL A 663 -23.97 17.32 -4.03
N ASP A 664 -24.10 17.69 -5.29
CA ASP A 664 -25.29 17.42 -6.12
C ASP A 664 -25.24 16.01 -6.75
N GLU A 665 -26.31 15.64 -7.42
CA GLU A 665 -26.45 14.36 -8.12
C GLU A 665 -25.50 14.20 -9.34
N HIS A 666 -24.77 15.27 -9.73
CA HIS A 666 -23.71 15.24 -10.72
C HIS A 666 -22.31 15.22 -10.10
N TYR A 667 -22.24 15.14 -8.75
CA TYR A 667 -21.02 15.25 -7.96
C TYR A 667 -20.27 16.58 -8.12
N ASN A 668 -20.97 17.65 -8.49
CA ASN A 668 -20.41 18.97 -8.32
C ASN A 668 -20.48 19.36 -6.86
N ARG A 669 -19.44 20.04 -6.38
CA ARG A 669 -19.38 20.57 -5.02
C ARG A 669 -19.74 22.04 -5.02
N SER A 670 -20.48 22.44 -4.01
CA SER A 670 -20.73 23.87 -3.74
C SER A 670 -19.44 24.58 -3.31
N GLU A 671 -19.48 25.90 -3.31
CA GLU A 671 -18.60 26.66 -2.42
C GLU A 671 -18.79 26.13 -0.97
N ALA A 672 -17.76 26.27 -0.16
CA ALA A 672 -17.85 25.87 1.23
C ALA A 672 -18.71 26.86 2.03
N SER A 673 -19.30 26.36 3.13
CA SER A 673 -19.91 27.19 4.14
C SER A 673 -18.88 28.19 4.73
N GLU A 674 -19.35 29.13 5.53
CA GLU A 674 -18.48 29.94 6.35
C GLU A 674 -17.65 29.07 7.30
N VAL A 675 -16.44 29.53 7.64
CA VAL A 675 -15.51 28.82 8.51
C VAL A 675 -15.96 28.92 9.97
N LEU A 676 -16.06 27.78 10.64
CA LEU A 676 -16.38 27.69 12.05
C LEU A 676 -15.18 27.19 12.85
N GLY A 677 -14.77 27.91 13.88
CA GLY A 677 -13.75 27.45 14.83
C GLY A 677 -14.37 26.68 15.99
N ALA A 678 -13.82 25.49 16.31
CA ALA A 678 -14.20 24.70 17.48
C ALA A 678 -13.02 23.90 18.04
N ALA A 679 -13.14 23.46 19.31
CA ALA A 679 -12.16 22.60 19.99
C ALA A 679 -12.91 21.67 20.95
N LEU A 680 -12.25 20.62 21.44
CA LEU A 680 -12.80 19.84 22.53
C LEU A 680 -12.88 20.66 23.83
N LEU A 681 -13.83 20.32 24.68
CA LEU A 681 -13.87 20.87 26.02
C LEU A 681 -12.78 20.23 26.86
N THR A 682 -12.22 21.03 27.79
CA THR A 682 -11.14 20.60 28.69
C THR A 682 -11.68 20.31 30.12
N GLU A 683 -12.98 20.16 30.29
CA GLU A 683 -13.58 19.77 31.53
C GLU A 683 -13.21 18.36 31.94
N LYS A 684 -13.01 18.13 33.24
CA LYS A 684 -12.79 16.77 33.76
C LYS A 684 -14.05 15.94 33.59
N ALA A 685 -13.96 14.92 32.74
CA ALA A 685 -15.13 14.13 32.38
C ALA A 685 -14.77 12.70 31.91
N LEU A 686 -15.78 11.86 31.80
CA LEU A 686 -15.75 10.62 31.08
C LEU A 686 -15.70 10.94 29.60
N VAL A 687 -14.67 10.39 28.90
CA VAL A 687 -14.43 10.55 27.45
C VAL A 687 -15.14 9.47 26.66
N ALA A 688 -15.03 8.21 27.10
CA ALA A 688 -15.70 7.07 26.47
C ALA A 688 -16.11 6.01 27.48
N GLN A 689 -17.21 5.31 27.18
CA GLN A 689 -17.69 4.15 27.93
C GLN A 689 -18.18 3.07 26.98
N LEU A 690 -17.51 1.93 26.95
CA LEU A 690 -17.82 0.79 26.11
C LEU A 690 -18.27 -0.38 26.99
N GLN A 691 -19.58 -0.59 27.09
CA GLN A 691 -20.18 -1.63 27.94
C GLN A 691 -20.17 -3.02 27.28
N PHE A 692 -20.04 -3.08 25.95
CA PHE A 692 -20.03 -4.32 25.19
C PHE A 692 -21.28 -5.22 25.37
N ASP A 693 -22.42 -4.61 25.60
CA ASP A 693 -23.74 -5.26 25.73
C ASP A 693 -24.34 -5.58 24.37
N ASN A 694 -23.75 -6.52 23.61
CA ASN A 694 -24.07 -6.91 22.23
C ASN A 694 -23.74 -5.87 21.15
N ASP A 695 -23.05 -4.81 21.47
CA ASP A 695 -22.56 -3.82 20.50
C ASP A 695 -21.19 -3.23 20.92
N LEU A 696 -20.66 -2.37 20.08
CA LEU A 696 -19.37 -1.69 20.27
C LEU A 696 -19.54 -0.19 20.50
N LYS A 697 -20.76 0.23 20.86
CA LYS A 697 -21.07 1.64 21.00
C LYS A 697 -20.46 2.24 22.25
N ASP A 698 -20.05 3.47 22.11
CA ASP A 698 -19.73 4.34 23.21
C ASP A 698 -21.04 4.88 23.84
N ASN A 699 -21.25 4.58 25.11
CA ASN A 699 -22.40 5.06 25.87
C ASN A 699 -22.23 6.48 26.40
N SER A 700 -21.04 7.10 26.15
CA SER A 700 -20.85 8.53 26.36
C SER A 700 -21.52 9.36 25.26
N ALA A 701 -21.58 10.66 25.44
CA ALA A 701 -22.12 11.56 24.41
C ALA A 701 -21.11 11.83 23.24
N ASN A 702 -19.91 11.26 23.30
CA ASN A 702 -18.84 11.56 22.33
C ASN A 702 -18.88 10.65 21.08
N ALA A 703 -19.67 9.57 21.12
CA ALA A 703 -19.81 8.60 20.02
C ALA A 703 -18.47 7.96 19.56
N LEU A 704 -17.58 7.72 20.51
CA LEU A 704 -16.28 7.09 20.31
C LEU A 704 -16.45 5.56 20.20
N ASN A 705 -17.27 5.12 19.27
CA ASN A 705 -17.58 3.70 19.08
C ASN A 705 -16.32 2.89 18.76
N ALA A 706 -16.19 1.72 19.37
CA ALA A 706 -15.14 0.78 19.04
C ALA A 706 -15.45 0.06 17.71
N SER A 707 -14.42 -0.41 17.06
CA SER A 707 -14.51 -1.35 15.95
C SER A 707 -13.97 -2.72 16.36
N TYR A 708 -14.32 -3.78 15.63
CA TYR A 708 -13.92 -5.14 15.93
C TYR A 708 -13.41 -5.86 14.69
N TYR A 709 -12.31 -6.58 14.86
CA TYR A 709 -11.66 -7.32 13.80
C TYR A 709 -11.76 -8.81 14.07
N GLY A 710 -12.34 -9.53 13.13
CA GLY A 710 -12.79 -10.89 13.29
C GLY A 710 -14.30 -10.95 13.56
N ASN A 711 -14.77 -12.06 14.14
CA ASN A 711 -16.16 -12.21 14.54
C ASN A 711 -16.35 -11.73 15.97
N ALA A 712 -16.96 -10.57 16.16
CA ALA A 712 -17.32 -10.09 17.50
C ALA A 712 -18.20 -11.14 18.20
N ALA A 713 -17.78 -11.57 19.35
CA ALA A 713 -18.52 -12.49 20.18
C ALA A 713 -18.79 -11.86 21.55
N TYR A 714 -20.01 -11.94 21.98
CA TYR A 714 -20.43 -11.44 23.29
C TYR A 714 -20.81 -12.62 24.19
N GLY A 715 -20.19 -12.66 25.36
CA GLY A 715 -20.38 -13.74 26.32
C GLY A 715 -21.33 -13.34 27.45
N ALA A 716 -22.06 -14.31 27.97
CA ALA A 716 -22.96 -14.10 29.14
C ALA A 716 -22.20 -13.95 30.48
N LEU A 717 -20.88 -14.13 30.48
CA LEU A 717 -20.03 -13.80 31.64
C LEU A 717 -19.71 -12.32 31.55
N CYS A 718 -20.40 -11.49 32.33
CA CYS A 718 -20.23 -10.04 32.37
C CYS A 718 -20.13 -9.51 33.79
N LYS A 719 -19.73 -8.26 33.91
CA LYS A 719 -19.71 -7.50 35.17
C LYS A 719 -20.64 -6.29 35.12
N SER A 720 -20.81 -5.71 33.93
CA SER A 720 -21.75 -4.65 33.66
C SER A 720 -22.79 -5.14 32.65
N GLY A 721 -24.03 -4.68 32.73
CA GLY A 721 -25.08 -5.01 31.79
C GLY A 721 -25.41 -6.51 31.64
N GLU A 722 -25.61 -6.96 30.40
CA GLU A 722 -26.05 -8.34 30.11
C GLU A 722 -24.96 -9.20 29.48
N LYS A 723 -23.95 -8.59 28.86
CA LYS A 723 -22.89 -9.24 28.10
C LYS A 723 -21.53 -8.59 28.34
N SER A 724 -20.48 -9.22 27.83
CA SER A 724 -19.15 -8.65 27.75
C SER A 724 -18.48 -9.08 26.46
N LEU A 725 -17.47 -8.39 26.02
CA LEU A 725 -16.67 -8.73 24.84
C LEU A 725 -15.85 -9.99 25.13
N LYS A 726 -16.13 -11.05 24.37
CA LYS A 726 -15.40 -12.32 24.45
C LYS A 726 -14.26 -12.32 23.45
N MET A 727 -13.04 -12.46 23.96
CA MET A 727 -11.81 -12.51 23.17
C MET A 727 -11.35 -13.96 23.03
N ASP A 728 -11.18 -14.43 21.80
CA ASP A 728 -10.95 -15.85 21.45
C ASP A 728 -9.48 -16.17 21.12
N GLY A 729 -8.57 -15.21 21.25
CA GLY A 729 -7.17 -15.34 20.89
C GLY A 729 -6.88 -15.22 19.38
N LYS A 730 -7.86 -14.78 18.59
CA LYS A 730 -7.73 -14.59 17.13
C LYS A 730 -8.30 -13.27 16.64
N SER A 731 -8.97 -12.56 17.48
CA SER A 731 -9.69 -11.33 17.20
C SER A 731 -9.34 -10.24 18.19
N TYR A 732 -9.64 -8.98 17.86
CA TYR A 732 -9.36 -7.82 18.69
C TYR A 732 -10.34 -6.69 18.42
N ALA A 733 -10.44 -5.77 19.36
CA ALA A 733 -11.17 -4.52 19.16
C ALA A 733 -10.22 -3.33 19.07
N MET A 734 -10.68 -2.23 18.48
CA MET A 734 -9.99 -0.95 18.48
C MET A 734 -10.89 0.15 19.04
N ILE A 735 -10.31 1.00 19.87
CA ILE A 735 -10.93 2.25 20.34
C ILE A 735 -10.44 3.39 19.43
N PRO A 736 -11.25 4.40 19.12
CA PRO A 736 -10.80 5.59 18.40
C PRO A 736 -9.62 6.25 19.10
N TYR A 737 -8.58 6.57 18.36
CA TYR A 737 -7.34 7.14 18.92
C TYR A 737 -7.55 8.48 19.62
N SER A 738 -8.54 9.25 19.20
CA SER A 738 -8.90 10.55 19.81
C SER A 738 -9.29 10.44 21.27
N ALA A 739 -9.70 9.26 21.75
CA ALA A 739 -10.00 9.02 23.15
C ALA A 739 -8.77 9.05 24.09
N LEU A 740 -7.55 9.02 23.54
CA LEU A 740 -6.32 8.73 24.27
C LEU A 740 -5.18 9.73 23.97
N GLN A 741 -5.52 10.96 23.62
CA GLN A 741 -4.55 12.02 23.25
C GLN A 741 -4.27 13.02 24.39
N GLN A 742 -4.82 12.80 25.58
CA GLN A 742 -4.73 13.73 26.71
C GLN A 742 -3.40 13.54 27.47
N ASP A 743 -2.97 14.59 28.19
CA ASP A 743 -1.80 14.53 29.07
C ASP A 743 -2.06 13.73 30.36
N GLU A 744 -3.28 13.79 30.84
CA GLU A 744 -3.76 13.14 32.08
C GLU A 744 -4.92 12.22 31.73
N ILE A 745 -4.87 10.97 32.15
CA ILE A 745 -5.94 9.99 31.88
C ILE A 745 -6.19 9.03 33.04
N THR A 746 -7.41 8.48 33.05
CA THR A 746 -7.71 7.20 33.71
C THR A 746 -8.25 6.23 32.66
N LEU A 747 -7.68 5.03 32.66
CA LEU A 747 -8.15 3.90 31.90
C LEU A 747 -8.65 2.83 32.87
N ALA A 748 -9.93 2.53 32.83
CA ALA A 748 -10.55 1.56 33.73
C ALA A 748 -11.37 0.54 32.95
N MET A 749 -11.39 -0.71 33.41
CA MET A 749 -12.16 -1.78 32.78
C MET A 749 -12.27 -3.01 33.67
N TRP A 750 -13.26 -3.84 33.40
CA TRP A 750 -13.30 -5.18 33.93
C TRP A 750 -12.62 -6.15 32.98
N VAL A 751 -11.74 -6.98 33.54
CA VAL A 751 -10.96 -7.97 32.77
C VAL A 751 -11.08 -9.34 33.44
N ARG A 752 -11.36 -10.36 32.63
CA ARG A 752 -11.28 -11.75 33.04
C ARG A 752 -10.31 -12.48 32.13
N TRP A 753 -9.04 -12.55 32.57
CA TRP A 753 -7.99 -13.21 31.80
C TRP A 753 -8.20 -14.74 31.78
N GLY A 754 -8.17 -15.35 30.57
CA GLY A 754 -8.44 -16.78 30.37
C GLY A 754 -7.25 -17.70 30.65
N ASN A 755 -6.16 -17.21 31.27
CA ASN A 755 -4.89 -17.94 31.50
C ASN A 755 -4.20 -18.37 30.19
N GLY A 756 -4.20 -17.50 29.20
CA GLY A 756 -3.49 -17.73 27.94
C GLY A 756 -1.96 -17.57 28.06
N ASP A 757 -1.31 -17.54 26.91
CA ASP A 757 0.15 -17.45 26.81
C ASP A 757 0.71 -16.15 27.40
N ASN A 758 2.02 -16.15 27.66
CA ASN A 758 2.73 -14.95 28.10
C ASN A 758 2.63 -13.84 27.04
N TRP A 759 2.70 -12.60 27.50
CA TRP A 759 2.69 -11.42 26.63
C TRP A 759 1.39 -11.15 25.89
N GLN A 760 0.27 -11.77 26.26
CA GLN A 760 -1.04 -11.30 25.84
C GLN A 760 -1.27 -9.87 26.31
N ARG A 761 -1.90 -9.05 25.49
CA ARG A 761 -2.26 -7.67 25.85
C ARG A 761 -3.75 -7.58 26.16
N VAL A 762 -4.09 -7.00 27.31
CA VAL A 762 -5.46 -6.54 27.54
C VAL A 762 -5.74 -5.33 26.63
N PHE A 763 -4.79 -4.41 26.62
CA PHE A 763 -4.75 -3.30 25.67
C PHE A 763 -3.30 -2.99 25.28
N ASP A 764 -3.13 -2.39 24.09
CA ASP A 764 -1.86 -1.87 23.58
C ASP A 764 -2.15 -0.68 22.67
N PHE A 765 -1.76 0.53 23.10
CA PHE A 765 -2.02 1.79 22.43
C PHE A 765 -0.72 2.42 22.00
N GLY A 766 -0.54 2.67 20.70
CA GLY A 766 0.72 3.22 20.22
C GLY A 766 0.72 3.55 18.74
N THR A 767 1.91 3.74 18.22
CA THR A 767 2.16 3.96 16.79
C THR A 767 3.02 2.86 16.18
N GLY A 768 3.42 1.85 16.99
CA GLY A 768 4.32 0.76 16.62
C GLY A 768 5.11 0.27 17.81
N THR A 769 6.17 -0.52 17.57
CA THR A 769 6.97 -1.19 18.61
C THR A 769 7.96 -0.30 19.37
N ASP A 770 8.10 0.95 18.96
CA ASP A 770 8.98 1.92 19.62
C ASP A 770 8.23 3.03 20.38
N GLN A 771 6.91 3.09 20.23
CA GLN A 771 6.09 4.13 20.84
C GLN A 771 4.72 3.55 21.22
N TYR A 772 4.55 3.21 22.50
CA TYR A 772 3.38 2.49 23.01
C TYR A 772 3.13 2.66 24.50
N MET A 773 1.91 2.35 24.93
CA MET A 773 1.53 2.02 26.30
C MET A 773 0.64 0.80 26.31
N PHE A 774 0.96 -0.18 27.13
CA PHE A 774 0.20 -1.42 27.21
C PHE A 774 0.03 -1.99 28.61
N PHE A 775 -0.96 -2.87 28.77
CA PHE A 775 -1.08 -3.73 29.93
C PHE A 775 -1.09 -5.20 29.53
N THR A 776 -0.19 -5.99 30.13
CA THR A 776 -0.17 -7.47 30.04
C THR A 776 -0.51 -8.10 31.39
N PRO A 777 -1.41 -9.11 31.44
CA PRO A 777 -1.69 -9.84 32.67
C PRO A 777 -0.53 -10.76 33.11
N ASN A 778 0.35 -11.10 32.17
CA ASN A 778 1.45 -12.03 32.41
C ASN A 778 2.55 -11.91 31.34
N ASN A 779 3.76 -11.55 31.76
CA ASN A 779 4.95 -11.54 30.90
C ASN A 779 5.82 -12.82 31.04
N GLY A 780 5.31 -13.80 31.77
CA GLY A 780 6.04 -14.99 32.20
C GLY A 780 6.19 -15.07 33.73
N SER A 781 6.27 -13.93 34.40
CA SER A 781 6.44 -13.83 35.89
C SER A 781 5.41 -12.92 36.56
N GLU A 782 4.98 -11.86 35.93
CA GLU A 782 4.17 -10.79 36.52
C GLU A 782 3.29 -10.07 35.49
N MET A 783 2.28 -9.33 35.96
CA MET A 783 1.56 -8.34 35.18
C MET A 783 2.36 -7.04 35.09
N ARG A 784 2.18 -6.31 33.99
CA ARG A 784 2.85 -5.02 33.77
C ARG A 784 1.96 -4.03 33.06
N PHE A 785 2.01 -2.79 33.53
CA PHE A 785 1.72 -1.63 32.68
C PHE A 785 3.08 -1.05 32.23
N VAL A 786 3.17 -0.69 30.97
CA VAL A 786 4.42 -0.23 30.37
C VAL A 786 4.12 0.97 29.48
N MET A 787 5.03 1.96 29.50
CA MET A 787 5.07 3.06 28.54
C MET A 787 6.47 3.13 27.90
N LYS A 788 6.51 3.40 26.60
CA LYS A 788 7.75 3.61 25.83
C LYS A 788 7.54 4.72 24.80
N ASN A 789 8.54 5.58 24.64
CA ASN A 789 8.58 6.61 23.58
C ASN A 789 10.01 6.72 23.05
N GLY A 790 10.41 5.75 22.19
CA GLY A 790 11.73 5.71 21.54
C GLY A 790 12.92 5.40 22.45
N SER A 791 12.72 5.39 23.77
CA SER A 791 13.76 5.12 24.79
C SER A 791 13.49 3.81 25.51
N ASP A 792 14.04 3.66 26.74
CA ASP A 792 13.76 2.50 27.58
C ASP A 792 12.33 2.48 28.07
N GLU A 793 11.80 1.28 28.31
CA GLU A 793 10.48 1.08 28.90
C GLU A 793 10.40 1.61 30.33
N GLN A 794 9.33 2.34 30.64
CA GLN A 794 8.92 2.72 32.00
C GLN A 794 7.85 1.74 32.46
N ILE A 795 8.15 1.00 33.53
CA ILE A 795 7.36 -0.17 33.93
C ILE A 795 6.72 0.04 35.29
N LEU A 796 5.43 -0.29 35.37
CA LEU A 796 4.66 -0.34 36.62
C LEU A 796 4.15 -1.77 36.87
N THR A 797 4.56 -2.40 37.98
CA THR A 797 4.24 -3.79 38.30
C THR A 797 4.15 -3.99 39.79
N ASN A 798 3.38 -4.99 40.21
CA ASN A 798 3.36 -5.45 41.63
C ASN A 798 4.12 -6.76 41.85
N GLY A 799 4.89 -7.22 40.85
CA GLY A 799 5.69 -8.45 40.91
C GLY A 799 4.89 -9.77 40.89
N LYS A 800 3.58 -9.73 40.55
CA LYS A 800 2.71 -10.90 40.49
C LYS A 800 1.92 -10.96 39.20
N LYS A 801 1.61 -12.17 38.72
CA LYS A 801 0.68 -12.36 37.60
C LYS A 801 -0.75 -11.97 38.03
N MET A 802 -1.55 -11.54 37.07
CA MET A 802 -2.97 -11.37 37.27
C MET A 802 -3.64 -12.72 37.55
N THR A 803 -4.60 -12.76 38.42
CA THR A 803 -5.35 -14.00 38.71
C THR A 803 -6.19 -14.39 37.51
N ALA A 804 -5.94 -15.57 36.97
CA ALA A 804 -6.67 -16.09 35.82
C ALA A 804 -8.09 -16.55 36.17
N ASN A 805 -8.97 -16.47 35.17
CA ASN A 805 -10.36 -16.94 35.26
C ASN A 805 -11.22 -16.28 36.35
N VAL A 806 -10.79 -15.13 36.85
CA VAL A 806 -11.51 -14.31 37.82
C VAL A 806 -11.65 -12.88 37.26
N TRP A 807 -12.82 -12.28 37.40
CA TRP A 807 -12.99 -10.89 37.07
C TRP A 807 -12.15 -10.00 37.98
N LYS A 808 -11.45 -9.07 37.41
CA LYS A 808 -10.68 -8.04 38.07
C LYS A 808 -11.05 -6.68 37.49
N HIS A 809 -11.34 -5.72 38.36
CA HIS A 809 -11.40 -4.33 37.96
C HIS A 809 -9.98 -3.79 37.84
N LEU A 810 -9.52 -3.52 36.63
CA LEU A 810 -8.25 -2.91 36.32
C LEU A 810 -8.44 -1.41 36.13
N ALA A 811 -7.70 -0.59 36.86
CA ALA A 811 -7.63 0.83 36.54
C ALA A 811 -6.20 1.35 36.62
N ILE A 812 -5.85 2.23 35.70
CA ILE A 812 -4.54 2.89 35.58
C ILE A 812 -4.81 4.38 35.52
N THR A 813 -4.18 5.13 36.41
CA THR A 813 -4.25 6.59 36.40
C THR A 813 -2.86 7.16 36.10
N LEU A 814 -2.80 8.12 35.19
CA LEU A 814 -1.58 8.82 34.79
C LEU A 814 -1.81 10.32 34.96
N LYS A 815 -1.02 10.93 35.83
CA LYS A 815 -1.15 12.36 36.19
C LYS A 815 0.21 13.08 36.07
N PRO A 816 0.33 14.06 35.21
CA PRO A 816 1.52 14.92 35.18
C PRO A 816 1.67 15.73 36.47
N VAL A 817 2.85 15.65 37.11
CA VAL A 817 3.19 16.38 38.32
C VAL A 817 4.66 16.81 38.26
N GLY A 818 4.91 18.12 38.23
CA GLY A 818 6.27 18.65 38.34
C GLY A 818 7.26 18.18 37.26
N GLY A 819 6.79 17.92 36.03
CA GLY A 819 7.61 17.46 34.93
C GLY A 819 7.82 15.93 34.88
N LYS A 820 7.17 15.20 35.77
CA LYS A 820 7.07 13.74 35.82
C LYS A 820 5.61 13.33 35.71
N VAL A 821 5.35 12.03 35.64
CA VAL A 821 4.00 11.46 35.64
C VAL A 821 3.84 10.51 36.83
N GLU A 822 2.88 10.79 37.69
CA GLU A 822 2.44 9.86 38.68
C GLU A 822 1.56 8.79 38.03
N ALA A 823 2.04 7.55 38.04
CA ALA A 823 1.38 6.39 37.49
C ALA A 823 0.94 5.47 38.61
N ILE A 824 -0.37 5.15 38.69
CA ILE A 824 -0.90 4.26 39.72
C ILE A 824 -1.70 3.14 39.03
N LEU A 825 -1.42 1.91 39.46
CA LEU A 825 -2.14 0.71 39.05
C LEU A 825 -3.06 0.24 40.19
N TYR A 826 -4.34 0.12 39.86
CA TYR A 826 -5.35 -0.41 40.78
C TYR A 826 -5.87 -1.77 40.26
N LEU A 827 -6.10 -2.69 41.22
CA LEU A 827 -6.86 -3.92 41.00
C LEU A 827 -7.96 -4.04 42.06
N ASP A 828 -9.20 -4.24 41.61
CA ASP A 828 -10.36 -4.34 42.47
C ASP A 828 -10.49 -3.15 43.47
N GLY A 829 -10.19 -1.94 43.00
CA GLY A 829 -10.21 -0.71 43.79
C GLY A 829 -8.98 -0.47 44.69
N GLU A 830 -8.15 -1.48 44.89
CA GLU A 830 -6.95 -1.39 45.71
C GLU A 830 -5.73 -0.96 44.90
N LYS A 831 -4.94 -0.01 45.37
CA LYS A 831 -3.67 0.39 44.78
C LYS A 831 -2.65 -0.73 44.94
N VAL A 832 -2.19 -1.33 43.84
CA VAL A 832 -1.26 -2.48 43.82
C VAL A 832 0.15 -2.11 43.38
N ALA A 833 0.32 -0.98 42.69
CA ALA A 833 1.60 -0.40 42.35
C ALA A 833 1.48 1.09 42.07
N GLU A 834 2.56 1.83 42.33
CA GLU A 834 2.67 3.26 42.01
C GLU A 834 4.10 3.65 41.65
N SER A 835 4.25 4.68 40.86
CA SER A 835 5.53 5.30 40.52
C SER A 835 5.32 6.77 40.23
N SER A 836 6.21 7.63 40.76
CA SER A 836 6.28 9.06 40.41
C SER A 836 7.48 9.38 39.51
N GLU A 837 8.11 8.34 38.93
CA GLU A 837 9.33 8.49 38.16
C GLU A 837 9.08 8.42 36.64
N PHE A 838 7.86 8.17 36.18
CA PHE A 838 7.54 8.20 34.77
C PHE A 838 7.75 9.62 34.21
N THR A 839 8.23 9.68 32.97
CA THR A 839 8.49 10.94 32.27
C THR A 839 7.68 11.04 30.98
N ILE A 840 7.04 9.93 30.57
CA ILE A 840 6.26 9.83 29.35
C ILE A 840 4.80 10.09 29.71
N LYS A 841 4.17 11.05 29.05
CA LYS A 841 2.74 11.30 29.15
C LYS A 841 1.98 10.49 28.09
N PRO A 842 0.69 10.20 28.26
CA PRO A 842 -0.12 9.59 27.20
C PRO A 842 -0.08 10.35 25.89
N SER A 843 -0.13 11.68 25.92
CA SER A 843 -0.02 12.53 24.73
C SER A 843 1.34 12.45 24.03
N ASP A 844 2.42 12.11 24.73
CA ASP A 844 3.73 11.89 24.12
C ASP A 844 3.76 10.59 23.28
N ILE A 845 2.90 9.61 23.60
CA ILE A 845 2.70 8.41 22.79
C ILE A 845 1.91 8.75 21.52
N ALA A 846 0.95 9.68 21.62
CA ALA A 846 0.05 10.07 20.52
C ALA A 846 -0.43 8.86 19.70
N PRO A 847 -1.10 7.88 20.33
CA PRO A 847 -1.38 6.61 19.70
C PRO A 847 -2.27 6.79 18.45
N SER A 848 -1.92 6.12 17.38
CA SER A 848 -2.76 6.00 16.17
C SER A 848 -3.46 4.66 16.09
N LEU A 849 -3.01 3.68 16.87
CA LEU A 849 -3.58 2.34 16.99
C LEU A 849 -3.87 2.06 18.46
N CYS A 850 -5.15 1.81 18.79
CA CYS A 850 -5.59 1.62 20.17
C CYS A 850 -6.25 0.26 20.32
N TYR A 851 -5.44 -0.78 20.43
CA TYR A 851 -5.90 -2.17 20.46
C TYR A 851 -6.40 -2.61 21.83
N ILE A 852 -7.52 -3.32 21.84
CA ILE A 852 -7.96 -4.19 22.93
C ILE A 852 -7.77 -5.63 22.48
N GLY A 853 -6.97 -6.40 23.22
CA GLY A 853 -6.75 -7.82 22.95
C GLY A 853 -5.67 -8.15 21.95
N ARG A 854 -4.92 -7.16 21.48
CA ARG A 854 -3.84 -7.31 20.51
C ARG A 854 -2.59 -6.53 20.96
N SER A 855 -1.40 -7.04 20.64
CA SER A 855 -0.10 -6.37 20.85
C SER A 855 0.37 -5.65 19.59
N MET A 856 1.21 -4.59 19.75
CA MET A 856 2.00 -4.00 18.65
C MET A 856 3.06 -4.99 18.14
N PHE A 857 3.50 -5.94 18.95
CA PHE A 857 4.50 -6.93 18.56
C PHE A 857 3.85 -8.11 17.85
N ALA A 858 4.29 -8.43 16.63
CA ALA A 858 3.74 -9.50 15.81
C ALA A 858 3.86 -10.90 16.42
N ALA A 859 4.90 -11.12 17.25
CA ALA A 859 5.14 -12.40 17.89
C ALA A 859 4.26 -12.67 19.12
N ASP A 860 3.63 -11.62 19.68
CA ASP A 860 2.85 -11.76 20.90
C ASP A 860 1.45 -12.35 20.59
N PRO A 861 0.95 -13.24 21.44
CA PRO A 861 -0.35 -13.86 21.22
C PRO A 861 -1.50 -12.89 21.48
N PHE A 862 -2.60 -13.06 20.76
CA PHE A 862 -3.84 -12.33 21.05
C PHE A 862 -4.43 -12.73 22.38
N PHE A 863 -5.12 -11.80 23.02
CA PHE A 863 -5.75 -12.01 24.32
C PHE A 863 -6.88 -13.04 24.25
N THR A 864 -6.92 -13.89 25.29
CA THR A 864 -8.03 -14.82 25.53
C THR A 864 -8.69 -14.49 26.84
N GLY A 865 -10.00 -14.33 26.83
CA GLY A 865 -10.74 -13.98 28.03
C GLY A 865 -11.93 -13.09 27.73
N TYR A 866 -12.22 -12.17 28.63
CA TYR A 866 -13.35 -11.25 28.52
C TYR A 866 -12.92 -9.85 28.97
N VAL A 867 -13.44 -8.84 28.28
CA VAL A 867 -13.30 -7.43 28.64
C VAL A 867 -14.69 -6.81 28.72
N ASP A 868 -14.91 -5.95 29.71
CA ASP A 868 -16.21 -5.40 30.01
C ASP A 868 -16.08 -3.98 30.55
N ASP A 869 -17.04 -3.13 30.30
CA ASP A 869 -17.21 -1.75 30.80
C ASP A 869 -15.87 -0.96 30.79
N VAL A 870 -15.34 -0.77 29.60
CA VAL A 870 -14.13 0.06 29.37
C VAL A 870 -14.51 1.53 29.51
N ARG A 871 -13.87 2.23 30.45
CA ARG A 871 -14.09 3.66 30.70
C ARG A 871 -12.76 4.42 30.54
N ILE A 872 -12.83 5.54 29.87
CA ILE A 872 -11.71 6.45 29.65
C ILE A 872 -12.10 7.82 30.16
N TYR A 873 -11.29 8.37 31.07
CA TYR A 873 -11.44 9.72 31.61
C TYR A 873 -10.25 10.56 31.18
N ASN A 874 -10.46 11.85 30.90
CA ASN A 874 -9.41 12.82 30.59
C ASN A 874 -8.73 13.40 31.85
N TYR A 875 -8.83 12.72 32.98
CA TYR A 875 -8.15 13.08 34.21
C TYR A 875 -7.85 11.83 35.06
N ALA A 876 -6.92 11.94 36.00
CA ALA A 876 -6.61 10.89 36.94
C ALA A 876 -7.65 10.85 38.09
N LEU A 877 -8.38 9.75 38.13
CA LEU A 877 -9.32 9.48 39.21
C LEU A 877 -8.56 9.26 40.54
N SER A 878 -9.13 9.74 41.64
CA SER A 878 -8.72 9.39 42.98
C SER A 878 -9.05 7.92 43.31
N ALA A 879 -8.46 7.35 44.34
CA ALA A 879 -8.76 6.00 44.82
C ALA A 879 -10.25 5.80 45.14
N ASP A 880 -10.88 6.81 45.73
CA ASP A 880 -12.31 6.78 46.05
C ASP A 880 -13.18 6.77 44.78
N GLU A 881 -12.80 7.56 43.77
CA GLU A 881 -13.48 7.56 42.45
C GLU A 881 -13.27 6.24 41.69
N VAL A 882 -12.08 5.66 41.75
CA VAL A 882 -11.79 4.32 41.17
C VAL A 882 -12.66 3.26 41.84
N THR A 883 -12.79 3.31 43.17
CA THR A 883 -13.67 2.41 43.91
C THR A 883 -15.14 2.69 43.59
N GLY A 884 -15.51 3.95 43.40
CA GLY A 884 -16.84 4.38 42.99
C GLY A 884 -17.27 3.78 41.67
N ILE A 885 -16.46 3.94 40.62
CA ILE A 885 -16.78 3.39 39.29
C ILE A 885 -16.75 1.86 39.25
N MET A 886 -15.89 1.20 40.04
CA MET A 886 -15.91 -0.25 40.19
C MET A 886 -17.25 -0.77 40.75
N ASN A 887 -17.92 -0.03 41.64
CA ASN A 887 -19.17 -0.42 42.25
C ASN A 887 -20.41 0.07 41.50
N ASP A 888 -20.24 0.93 40.53
CA ASP A 888 -21.33 1.54 39.75
C ASP A 888 -21.44 0.84 38.38
N LEU A 889 -21.85 -0.41 38.43
CA LEU A 889 -21.87 -1.29 37.25
C LEU A 889 -22.90 -0.87 36.19
N ASP A 890 -23.93 -0.10 36.53
CA ASP A 890 -25.03 0.28 35.63
C ASP A 890 -25.09 1.80 35.33
N ALA A 891 -24.21 2.61 35.91
CA ALA A 891 -24.31 4.06 35.76
C ALA A 891 -23.60 4.57 34.49
N VAL A 892 -24.36 4.62 33.49
CA VAL A 892 -24.32 5.78 32.58
C VAL A 892 -24.88 6.94 33.33
N SER A 893 -24.15 8.05 33.46
CA SER A 893 -24.75 9.23 34.14
C SER A 893 -26.07 9.55 33.44
N LYS A 894 -27.09 9.87 34.21
CA LYS A 894 -28.44 10.11 33.71
C LYS A 894 -28.48 11.15 32.60
N ASP A 895 -27.58 12.14 32.70
CA ASP A 895 -27.41 13.21 31.72
C ASP A 895 -26.84 12.74 30.39
N MET A 896 -26.04 11.66 30.36
CA MET A 896 -25.45 11.14 29.15
C MET A 896 -26.38 10.19 28.39
N LYS A 897 -27.22 9.43 29.09
CA LYS A 897 -28.33 8.66 28.49
C LYS A 897 -29.32 9.57 27.78
N ASP A 898 -29.70 10.67 28.43
CA ASP A 898 -30.65 11.61 27.84
C ASP A 898 -30.08 12.29 26.58
N ILE A 899 -28.79 12.63 26.58
CA ILE A 899 -28.12 13.21 25.39
C ILE A 899 -28.01 12.19 24.25
N TYR A 900 -27.72 10.92 24.54
CA TYR A 900 -27.63 9.87 23.53
C TYR A 900 -29.00 9.53 22.94
N GLU A 901 -30.09 9.50 23.76
CA GLU A 901 -31.46 9.29 23.28
C GLU A 901 -31.93 10.47 22.41
N GLU A 902 -31.62 11.73 22.76
CA GLU A 902 -31.87 12.89 21.90
C GLU A 902 -31.14 12.85 20.59
N THR A 903 -29.87 12.46 20.55
CA THR A 903 -29.10 12.37 19.32
C THR A 903 -29.47 11.15 18.47
N SER A 904 -29.83 10.01 19.05
CA SER A 904 -30.30 8.84 18.33
C SER A 904 -31.74 8.98 17.80
N SER A 905 -32.56 9.84 18.40
CA SER A 905 -33.91 10.13 17.91
C SER A 905 -33.93 11.06 16.67
N THR A 906 -32.83 11.78 16.39
CA THR A 906 -32.65 12.62 15.20
C THR A 906 -31.92 11.92 14.06
N ALA A 907 -31.35 10.74 14.28
CA ALA A 907 -30.79 9.93 13.23
C ALA A 907 -31.89 9.26 12.42
N ILE A 908 -31.98 9.61 11.15
CA ILE A 908 -32.78 8.99 10.10
C ILE A 908 -34.29 9.32 10.22
N ASN A 909 -34.63 10.56 9.99
CA ASN A 909 -35.80 10.83 9.19
C ASN A 909 -35.42 10.57 7.73
N ALA A 910 -35.49 9.30 7.28
CA ALA A 910 -35.68 9.04 5.86
C ALA A 910 -36.78 10.00 5.38
N PRO A 911 -36.65 10.61 4.19
CA PRO A 911 -37.66 11.48 3.67
C PRO A 911 -38.99 10.76 3.79
N ARG A 912 -39.91 11.30 4.62
CA ARG A 912 -41.28 10.83 4.67
C ARG A 912 -41.81 11.03 3.27
N ALA A 913 -41.82 9.98 2.48
CA ALA A 913 -42.65 9.96 1.30
C ALA A 913 -44.08 10.22 1.81
N THR A 914 -44.55 11.43 1.62
CA THR A 914 -45.98 11.78 1.72
C THR A 914 -46.64 11.20 0.48
N GLY A 915 -46.53 9.91 0.25
CA GLY A 915 -47.23 9.14 -0.74
C GLY A 915 -48.19 8.21 -0.01
N ALA A 916 -49.43 8.12 -0.50
CA ALA A 916 -50.39 7.15 -0.03
C ALA A 916 -49.75 5.76 0.05
N ASP A 917 -50.15 4.99 1.08
CA ASP A 917 -49.72 3.60 1.28
C ASP A 917 -49.88 2.84 -0.04
N ASP A 918 -48.77 2.55 -0.69
CA ASP A 918 -48.74 1.77 -1.94
C ASP A 918 -48.83 0.28 -1.65
N GLY A 919 -48.92 -0.13 -0.38
CA GLY A 919 -49.02 -1.51 0.04
C GLY A 919 -47.71 -2.30 -0.06
N THR A 920 -46.61 -1.60 -0.32
CA THR A 920 -45.31 -2.28 -0.61
C THR A 920 -44.69 -2.83 0.70
N TRP A 921 -44.24 -4.09 0.58
CA TRP A 921 -43.44 -4.78 1.60
C TRP A 921 -41.97 -4.74 1.26
N TYR A 922 -41.12 -4.68 2.26
CA TYR A 922 -39.66 -4.74 2.12
C TYR A 922 -39.09 -5.81 3.05
N ASP A 923 -38.00 -6.44 2.66
CA ASP A 923 -37.21 -7.27 3.54
C ASP A 923 -36.35 -6.41 4.49
N LEU A 924 -35.56 -7.05 5.36
CA LEU A 924 -34.69 -6.34 6.32
C LEU A 924 -33.54 -5.57 5.65
N ASN A 925 -33.25 -5.88 4.39
CA ASN A 925 -32.20 -5.22 3.59
C ASN A 925 -32.75 -4.09 2.71
N GLY A 926 -34.05 -3.78 2.83
CA GLY A 926 -34.71 -2.72 2.08
C GLY A 926 -35.13 -3.09 0.66
N HIS A 927 -35.02 -4.35 0.25
CA HIS A 927 -35.50 -4.82 -1.04
C HIS A 927 -37.01 -5.02 -1.02
N ARG A 928 -37.69 -4.72 -2.12
CA ARG A 928 -39.12 -5.02 -2.28
C ARG A 928 -39.35 -6.52 -2.11
N ALA A 929 -40.24 -6.86 -1.20
CA ALA A 929 -40.65 -8.24 -0.91
C ALA A 929 -42.11 -8.46 -1.33
N GLN A 930 -42.43 -9.69 -1.70
CA GLN A 930 -43.83 -10.07 -1.92
C GLN A 930 -44.53 -10.29 -0.58
N GLU A 931 -45.82 -9.99 -0.52
CA GLU A 931 -46.61 -10.21 0.67
C GLU A 931 -46.64 -11.67 1.15
N SER A 932 -46.39 -12.61 0.24
CA SER A 932 -46.29 -14.03 0.52
C SER A 932 -44.97 -14.47 1.15
N ASN A 933 -43.97 -13.59 1.22
CA ASN A 933 -42.66 -13.95 1.80
C ASN A 933 -42.80 -14.13 3.31
N LYS A 934 -42.22 -15.22 3.81
CA LYS A 934 -42.20 -15.51 5.26
C LYS A 934 -41.01 -14.85 5.92
N GLY A 935 -41.13 -14.54 7.20
CA GLY A 935 -40.06 -13.92 7.99
C GLY A 935 -40.40 -12.50 8.43
N ILE A 936 -39.37 -11.72 8.81
CA ILE A 936 -39.55 -10.34 9.20
C ILE A 936 -39.55 -9.46 7.95
N LEU A 937 -40.66 -8.80 7.73
CA LEU A 937 -40.84 -7.83 6.64
C LEU A 937 -41.13 -6.45 7.20
N ILE A 938 -40.85 -5.43 6.43
CA ILE A 938 -41.10 -4.02 6.80
C ILE A 938 -42.21 -3.48 5.93
N ARG A 939 -43.20 -2.87 6.55
CA ARG A 939 -44.24 -2.11 5.87
C ARG A 939 -44.52 -0.84 6.66
N GLN A 940 -44.53 0.32 6.01
CA GLN A 940 -44.75 1.62 6.68
C GLN A 940 -43.74 1.86 7.83
N GLY A 941 -42.47 1.43 7.68
CA GLY A 941 -41.49 1.56 8.75
C GLY A 941 -41.69 0.63 9.95
N LYS A 942 -42.68 -0.25 9.92
CA LYS A 942 -42.94 -1.22 11.03
C LYS A 942 -42.50 -2.62 10.62
N LYS A 943 -41.77 -3.29 11.50
CA LYS A 943 -41.41 -4.71 11.36
C LYS A 943 -42.63 -5.58 11.60
N VAL A 944 -42.94 -6.45 10.66
CA VAL A 944 -44.07 -7.41 10.76
C VAL A 944 -43.51 -8.81 10.55
N PHE A 945 -43.75 -9.71 11.49
CA PHE A 945 -43.37 -11.11 11.33
C PHE A 945 -44.50 -11.87 10.61
N LYS A 946 -44.24 -12.37 9.42
CA LYS A 946 -45.16 -13.25 8.69
C LYS A 946 -44.72 -14.71 8.83
N LYS A 947 -45.60 -15.54 9.36
CA LYS A 947 -45.43 -16.97 9.63
C LYS A 947 -45.46 -17.80 8.33
#